data_72df4e92566c1d048486952449285915
#
_entry.id   72df4e92566c1d048486952449285915
#
_cell.length_a   1.000
_cell.length_b   1.000
_cell.length_c   1.000
_cell.angle_alpha   90.00
_cell.angle_beta   90.00
_cell.angle_gamma   90.00
#
_symmetry.space_group_name_H-M   'P 1'
#
loop_
_entity.id
_entity.type
_entity.pdbx_description
1 polymer ?
#
loop_
_entity_poly.entity_id
_entity_poly.type
_entity_poly.pdbx_seq_one_letter_code
_entity_poly.pdbx_strand_id
1 'polypeptide(L)'
;MARFNRCLLIIALITSFVPAAFQAQSQSMMTHHVRQVTKNGQARSVGELPATQTLRVVITLPLRNQAELDNLLQELYDPNSPSYRHFLTVEEFTARFGPTQEDYDAVIDFAKTNGLSVVGTSLNRLNLDVSGPVTSVEKAFHVKMGVYQHPTENRTFYAPDREPTTDLPFQLWHVSGLDNYSIPHPAGLTRNNNASAKSNATTGSGPSASFLGSDMRAAYYGGTALTGSGQSLGLLEYYGTDLADLNTYFKNIGQTNNVPVTLLSTDGTSTSCVDTRAGGRCDDTEQTLDMTQAIGMAPGLSSLVMYVGSTDAAIFNAMATASPLNAQLSSSWTWSPADPNTDNPYFEEFAAQGQNLFQAAGDGSKWTTSGSSSEIYPADDVYVTSVGGTDLQTSSAAGPWSSETAWADGGGGISPDKFALPSWQTTAAAGCSSCSKSYRNGPDVSANANFTFYVCADQTTCTANEYGGTSFATPMWAGYLALANQQSVANGGKPLGFINPSLYAIGEGSNYDADFHDITSGSNGYSATTGYDLATGWGSPNGVSLINALVGSSSSSPSGFSLSASPTSISVDKGGSGSVTITTAVTGGFDSAITLSASGEGSGNSVTFSPSSITGAGTSTMTIKVGSRSVSGDHSITITGTSGSTTQTATVTLDVLTR
;
A
#
# COMPACT_ATOMS: atom_id res chain seq x y z
N MET A 1 83.55 58.86 24.65
CA MET A 1 82.69 58.80 23.43
C MET A 1 82.79 57.38 22.91
N ALA A 2 81.81 56.54 23.24
CA ALA A 2 81.78 55.15 22.89
C ALA A 2 80.72 54.90 21.81
N ARG A 3 81.13 54.27 20.68
CA ARG A 3 80.19 53.80 19.62
C ARG A 3 79.90 52.30 19.85
N PHE A 4 78.63 52.01 20.12
CA PHE A 4 78.12 50.66 20.15
C PHE A 4 77.78 50.16 18.72
N ASN A 5 78.42 49.09 18.28
CA ASN A 5 78.02 48.29 17.09
C ASN A 5 77.01 47.26 17.54
N ARG A 6 75.82 47.24 16.90
CA ARG A 6 74.85 46.19 17.04
C ARG A 6 74.98 45.21 15.87
N CYS A 7 75.38 43.97 16.14
CA CYS A 7 75.27 42.82 15.20
C CYS A 7 73.84 42.34 15.29
N LEU A 8 73.15 42.31 14.13
CA LEU A 8 71.83 41.61 13.95
C LEU A 8 72.12 40.19 13.60
N LEU A 9 71.74 39.21 14.44
CA LEU A 9 71.67 37.80 14.14
C LEU A 9 70.31 37.53 13.53
N ILE A 10 70.24 37.14 12.25
CA ILE A 10 69.04 36.65 11.59
C ILE A 10 68.99 35.13 11.81
N ILE A 11 68.08 34.68 12.70
CA ILE A 11 67.73 33.27 12.87
C ILE A 11 66.69 32.93 11.81
N ALA A 12 67.04 32.20 10.77
CA ALA A 12 66.10 31.60 9.81
C ALA A 12 65.40 30.40 10.46
N LEU A 13 64.13 30.55 10.83
CA LEU A 13 63.28 29.45 11.24
C LEU A 13 62.87 28.67 9.99
N ILE A 14 63.48 27.48 9.77
CA ILE A 14 63.01 26.53 8.78
C ILE A 14 61.86 25.75 9.41
N THR A 15 60.60 26.15 9.10
CA THR A 15 59.43 25.36 9.41
C THR A 15 59.35 24.19 8.42
N SER A 16 59.75 23.03 8.87
CA SER A 16 59.49 21.76 8.16
C SER A 16 58.00 21.45 8.20
N PHE A 17 57.28 21.68 7.10
CA PHE A 17 55.93 21.16 6.85
C PHE A 17 56.07 19.65 6.76
N VAL A 18 55.73 18.92 7.81
CA VAL A 18 55.40 17.49 7.74
C VAL A 18 53.97 17.44 7.26
N PRO A 19 53.66 16.86 6.09
CA PRO A 19 52.29 16.64 5.73
C PRO A 19 51.70 15.66 6.75
N ALA A 20 50.71 16.09 7.53
CA ALA A 20 49.90 15.21 8.34
C ALA A 20 49.20 14.26 7.36
N ALA A 21 49.64 13.02 7.32
CA ALA A 21 48.87 11.97 6.67
C ALA A 21 47.56 11.88 7.46
N PHE A 22 46.47 12.38 6.88
CA PHE A 22 45.13 12.07 7.34
C PHE A 22 44.98 10.55 7.16
N GLN A 23 45.11 9.81 8.25
CA GLN A 23 44.62 8.44 8.28
C GLN A 23 43.09 8.58 8.14
N ALA A 24 42.57 8.12 7.01
CA ALA A 24 41.15 7.98 6.86
C ALA A 24 40.65 7.10 8.02
N GLN A 25 39.80 7.67 8.85
CA GLN A 25 39.21 6.93 9.96
C GLN A 25 38.14 6.05 9.34
N SER A 26 38.22 4.73 9.55
CA SER A 26 37.22 3.83 9.00
C SER A 26 35.82 4.17 9.53
N GLN A 27 34.84 4.23 8.63
CA GLN A 27 33.46 4.62 8.94
C GLN A 27 32.64 3.36 9.25
N SER A 28 31.85 3.40 10.31
CA SER A 28 30.85 2.39 10.64
C SER A 28 29.60 2.55 9.76
N MET A 29 28.77 1.51 9.69
CA MET A 29 27.44 1.60 9.06
C MET A 29 26.45 2.35 9.97
N MET A 30 25.34 2.83 9.40
CA MET A 30 24.27 3.46 10.16
C MET A 30 23.33 2.43 10.82
N THR A 31 23.34 1.17 10.33
CA THR A 31 22.56 0.04 10.86
C THR A 31 23.48 -1.06 11.40
N HIS A 32 22.91 -2.08 12.05
CA HIS A 32 23.67 -3.18 12.63
C HIS A 32 23.67 -4.42 11.73
N HIS A 33 24.77 -5.21 11.77
CA HIS A 33 24.93 -6.40 10.96
C HIS A 33 25.26 -7.65 11.78
N VAL A 34 25.84 -7.49 12.98
CA VAL A 34 26.23 -8.63 13.79
C VAL A 34 25.05 -9.13 14.61
N ARG A 35 24.62 -10.35 14.30
CA ARG A 35 23.49 -10.98 14.97
C ARG A 35 23.77 -11.23 16.45
N GLN A 36 22.77 -10.98 17.29
CA GLN A 36 22.88 -11.13 18.74
C GLN A 36 23.24 -12.56 19.16
N VAL A 37 22.74 -13.56 18.43
CA VAL A 37 23.03 -14.98 18.68
C VAL A 37 24.50 -15.36 18.49
N THR A 38 25.24 -14.63 17.64
CA THR A 38 26.69 -14.81 17.48
C THR A 38 27.44 -14.10 18.60
N LYS A 39 27.00 -12.89 19.01
CA LYS A 39 27.63 -12.11 20.09
C LYS A 39 27.52 -12.79 21.45
N ASN A 40 26.38 -13.41 21.77
CA ASN A 40 26.10 -14.01 23.07
C ASN A 40 26.47 -15.51 23.13
N GLY A 41 26.98 -16.10 22.05
CA GLY A 41 27.41 -17.49 22.00
C GLY A 41 26.30 -18.51 21.86
N GLN A 42 25.04 -18.10 21.60
CA GLN A 42 23.95 -19.03 21.31
C GLN A 42 24.17 -19.76 19.98
N ALA A 43 24.76 -19.10 18.98
CA ALA A 43 25.17 -19.72 17.74
C ALA A 43 26.62 -20.20 17.84
N ARG A 44 26.82 -21.54 17.80
CA ARG A 44 28.17 -22.13 17.85
C ARG A 44 28.88 -21.96 16.52
N SER A 45 30.08 -21.36 16.53
CA SER A 45 30.94 -21.31 15.34
C SER A 45 31.34 -22.74 14.90
N VAL A 46 31.23 -23.01 13.61
CA VAL A 46 31.62 -24.27 12.98
C VAL A 46 32.74 -24.11 11.97
N GLY A 47 33.19 -22.89 11.67
CA GLY A 47 34.28 -22.60 10.76
C GLY A 47 34.25 -21.20 10.16
N GLU A 48 35.04 -21.02 9.12
CA GLU A 48 35.02 -19.79 8.30
C GLU A 48 34.32 -20.07 6.97
N LEU A 49 33.71 -19.03 6.39
CA LEU A 49 33.14 -19.14 5.06
C LEU A 49 34.28 -19.35 4.03
N PRO A 50 34.14 -20.27 3.05
CA PRO A 50 35.20 -20.53 2.09
C PRO A 50 35.64 -19.26 1.35
N ALA A 51 36.95 -18.98 1.37
CA ALA A 51 37.54 -17.74 0.85
C ALA A 51 37.20 -17.45 -0.64
N THR A 52 36.97 -18.50 -1.43
CA THR A 52 36.64 -18.43 -2.86
C THR A 52 35.15 -18.47 -3.15
N GLN A 53 34.32 -18.65 -2.14
CA GLN A 53 32.87 -18.58 -2.32
C GLN A 53 32.50 -17.17 -2.77
N THR A 54 31.67 -17.08 -3.80
CA THR A 54 31.15 -15.79 -4.29
C THR A 54 29.97 -15.39 -3.42
N LEU A 55 30.00 -14.16 -2.91
CA LEU A 55 28.87 -13.49 -2.31
C LEU A 55 28.35 -12.40 -3.25
N ARG A 56 27.06 -12.18 -3.21
CA ARG A 56 26.41 -10.98 -3.74
C ARG A 56 25.93 -10.18 -2.56
N VAL A 57 26.23 -8.89 -2.54
CA VAL A 57 25.80 -7.97 -1.49
C VAL A 57 25.25 -6.69 -2.11
N VAL A 58 24.27 -6.10 -1.44
CA VAL A 58 23.69 -4.81 -1.82
C VAL A 58 24.20 -3.77 -0.85
N ILE A 59 24.93 -2.79 -1.36
CA ILE A 59 25.41 -1.65 -0.59
C ILE A 59 24.36 -0.55 -0.68
N THR A 60 23.76 -0.19 0.46
CA THR A 60 22.74 0.86 0.55
C THR A 60 23.35 2.16 1.11
N LEU A 61 23.20 3.25 0.39
CA LEU A 61 23.64 4.58 0.79
C LEU A 61 22.54 5.29 1.59
N PRO A 62 22.89 6.22 2.50
CA PRO A 62 21.89 6.96 3.26
C PRO A 62 21.18 8.01 2.40
N LEU A 63 19.93 8.29 2.73
CA LEU A 63 19.22 9.46 2.23
C LEU A 63 19.88 10.75 2.74
N ARG A 64 19.66 11.83 2.00
CA ARG A 64 20.08 13.20 2.37
C ARG A 64 18.87 14.00 2.84
N ASN A 65 19.14 15.10 3.54
CA ASN A 65 18.12 16.08 3.90
C ASN A 65 16.94 15.49 4.69
N GLN A 66 17.18 14.55 5.60
CA GLN A 66 16.14 13.82 6.33
C GLN A 66 15.06 14.72 6.92
N ALA A 67 15.43 15.82 7.58
CA ALA A 67 14.45 16.74 8.16
C ALA A 67 13.54 17.43 7.13
N GLU A 68 14.02 17.64 5.90
CA GLU A 68 13.20 18.14 4.79
C GLU A 68 12.25 17.04 4.28
N LEU A 69 12.73 15.79 4.22
CA LEU A 69 11.90 14.64 3.84
C LEU A 69 10.79 14.41 4.86
N ASP A 70 11.11 14.41 6.16
CA ASP A 70 10.13 14.27 7.24
C ASP A 70 9.01 15.31 7.15
N ASN A 71 9.40 16.58 6.90
CA ASN A 71 8.42 17.66 6.71
C ASN A 71 7.59 17.47 5.45
N LEU A 72 8.23 17.10 4.33
CA LEU A 72 7.51 16.83 3.08
C LEU A 72 6.49 15.69 3.25
N LEU A 73 6.88 14.59 3.90
CA LEU A 73 5.97 13.47 4.15
C LEU A 73 4.75 13.89 4.97
N GLN A 74 4.92 14.77 5.96
CA GLN A 74 3.78 15.35 6.68
C GLN A 74 2.89 16.20 5.77
N GLU A 75 3.48 17.07 4.94
CA GLU A 75 2.74 17.94 4.03
C GLU A 75 1.99 17.16 2.93
N LEU A 76 2.58 16.09 2.40
CA LEU A 76 1.97 15.27 1.34
C LEU A 76 0.67 14.60 1.78
N TYR A 77 0.51 14.36 3.08
CA TYR A 77 -0.63 13.66 3.66
C TYR A 77 -1.52 14.54 4.55
N ASP A 78 -1.26 15.86 4.65
CA ASP A 78 -2.15 16.82 5.27
C ASP A 78 -3.09 17.44 4.22
N PRO A 79 -4.41 17.18 4.30
CA PRO A 79 -5.38 17.75 3.34
C PRO A 79 -5.41 19.28 3.29
N ASN A 80 -4.88 19.98 4.31
CA ASN A 80 -4.80 21.43 4.36
C ASN A 80 -3.50 21.98 3.75
N SER A 81 -2.55 21.13 3.43
CA SER A 81 -1.26 21.53 2.85
C SER A 81 -1.40 21.85 1.35
N PRO A 82 -0.71 22.90 0.86
CA PRO A 82 -0.56 23.12 -0.58
C PRO A 82 0.13 21.97 -1.31
N SER A 83 0.94 21.19 -0.59
CA SER A 83 1.66 20.03 -1.11
C SER A 83 0.84 18.74 -1.11
N TYR A 84 -0.42 18.77 -0.64
CA TYR A 84 -1.25 17.58 -0.50
C TYR A 84 -1.32 16.74 -1.78
N ARG A 85 -0.87 15.48 -1.68
CA ARG A 85 -0.79 14.52 -2.80
C ARG A 85 0.01 15.02 -4.03
N HIS A 86 0.93 15.97 -3.85
CA HIS A 86 1.89 16.37 -4.90
C HIS A 86 3.13 15.48 -4.82
N PHE A 87 2.95 14.19 -5.10
CA PHE A 87 3.99 13.19 -5.02
C PHE A 87 5.14 13.46 -5.98
N LEU A 88 6.34 13.03 -5.58
CA LEU A 88 7.55 13.17 -6.36
C LEU A 88 7.67 12.06 -7.41
N THR A 89 8.30 12.37 -8.53
CA THR A 89 8.84 11.33 -9.42
C THR A 89 10.12 10.74 -8.84
N VAL A 90 10.58 9.61 -9.38
CA VAL A 90 11.86 8.99 -8.99
C VAL A 90 13.01 9.97 -9.15
N GLU A 91 13.02 10.76 -10.24
CA GLU A 91 14.05 11.75 -10.51
C GLU A 91 14.01 12.92 -9.50
N GLU A 92 12.83 13.41 -9.15
CA GLU A 92 12.65 14.48 -8.17
C GLU A 92 13.06 14.01 -6.76
N PHE A 93 12.65 12.80 -6.37
CA PHE A 93 13.08 12.20 -5.10
C PHE A 93 14.60 12.06 -5.06
N THR A 94 15.18 11.46 -6.10
CA THR A 94 16.63 11.27 -6.22
C THR A 94 17.40 12.57 -6.15
N ALA A 95 16.91 13.62 -6.82
CA ALA A 95 17.58 14.92 -6.82
C ALA A 95 17.59 15.59 -5.43
N ARG A 96 16.48 15.47 -4.68
CA ARG A 96 16.31 16.11 -3.37
C ARG A 96 16.91 15.29 -2.24
N PHE A 97 16.64 13.99 -2.22
CA PHE A 97 16.87 13.12 -1.06
C PHE A 97 17.80 11.93 -1.34
N GLY A 98 17.93 11.49 -2.59
CA GLY A 98 18.86 10.42 -2.96
C GLY A 98 20.32 10.82 -2.77
N PRO A 99 21.24 9.87 -2.62
CA PRO A 99 22.69 10.14 -2.56
C PRO A 99 23.18 11.01 -3.71
N THR A 100 24.25 11.77 -3.50
CA THR A 100 24.86 12.53 -4.59
C THR A 100 25.46 11.59 -5.63
N GLN A 101 25.64 12.07 -6.85
CA GLN A 101 26.34 11.28 -7.86
C GLN A 101 27.81 11.05 -7.46
N GLU A 102 28.42 12.03 -6.79
CA GLU A 102 29.80 11.95 -6.30
C GLU A 102 29.96 10.85 -5.26
N ASP A 103 29.05 10.77 -4.27
CA ASP A 103 29.07 9.70 -3.25
C ASP A 103 28.83 8.34 -3.89
N TYR A 104 27.88 8.25 -4.84
CA TYR A 104 27.58 7.00 -5.53
C TYR A 104 28.78 6.50 -6.37
N ASP A 105 29.44 7.41 -7.10
CA ASP A 105 30.67 7.09 -7.85
C ASP A 105 31.79 6.66 -6.93
N ALA A 106 31.92 7.27 -5.74
CA ALA A 106 32.91 6.89 -4.74
C ALA A 106 32.67 5.45 -4.22
N VAL A 107 31.38 5.03 -4.05
CA VAL A 107 31.07 3.64 -3.67
C VAL A 107 31.35 2.67 -4.81
N ILE A 108 31.11 3.05 -6.07
CA ILE A 108 31.48 2.25 -7.24
C ILE A 108 33.00 2.03 -7.29
N ASP A 109 33.79 3.07 -7.07
CA ASP A 109 35.26 2.96 -7.07
C ASP A 109 35.79 2.21 -5.86
N PHE A 110 35.17 2.39 -4.70
CA PHE A 110 35.45 1.58 -3.50
C PHE A 110 35.23 0.08 -3.77
N ALA A 111 34.11 -0.31 -4.36
CA ALA A 111 33.81 -1.69 -4.70
C ALA A 111 34.88 -2.28 -5.63
N LYS A 112 35.20 -1.60 -6.74
CA LYS A 112 36.23 -2.04 -7.70
C LYS A 112 37.61 -2.15 -7.07
N THR A 113 38.01 -1.17 -6.26
CA THR A 113 39.33 -1.16 -5.59
C THR A 113 39.50 -2.33 -4.61
N ASN A 114 38.40 -2.78 -4.02
CA ASN A 114 38.37 -3.92 -3.13
C ASN A 114 38.14 -5.27 -3.83
N GLY A 115 38.13 -5.30 -5.19
CA GLY A 115 37.98 -6.51 -5.96
C GLY A 115 36.56 -7.06 -6.03
N LEU A 116 35.56 -6.18 -5.85
CA LEU A 116 34.16 -6.47 -6.08
C LEU A 116 33.74 -6.01 -7.48
N SER A 117 32.93 -6.82 -8.15
CA SER A 117 32.35 -6.49 -9.46
C SER A 117 30.99 -5.84 -9.26
N VAL A 118 30.76 -4.68 -9.86
CA VAL A 118 29.43 -4.07 -9.89
C VAL A 118 28.54 -4.88 -10.85
N VAL A 119 27.42 -5.39 -10.35
CA VAL A 119 26.48 -6.23 -11.10
C VAL A 119 25.11 -5.58 -11.26
N GLY A 120 24.84 -4.47 -10.55
CA GLY A 120 23.65 -3.66 -10.67
C GLY A 120 23.87 -2.25 -10.14
N THR A 121 23.12 -1.29 -10.71
CA THR A 121 23.06 0.11 -10.26
C THR A 121 21.60 0.54 -10.16
N SER A 122 21.27 1.50 -9.28
CA SER A 122 19.91 1.99 -9.12
C SER A 122 19.74 3.44 -9.60
N LEU A 123 18.54 3.76 -10.11
CA LEU A 123 18.21 5.09 -10.62
C LEU A 123 18.19 6.14 -9.51
N ASN A 124 17.70 5.76 -8.32
CA ASN A 124 17.65 6.63 -7.15
C ASN A 124 19.00 6.72 -6.41
N ARG A 125 20.02 5.99 -6.85
CA ARG A 125 21.36 5.90 -6.24
C ARG A 125 21.38 5.38 -4.80
N LEU A 126 20.29 4.78 -4.33
CA LEU A 126 20.28 4.15 -3.00
C LEU A 126 21.10 2.89 -2.97
N ASN A 127 21.01 2.02 -4.00
CA ASN A 127 21.64 0.72 -4.02
C ASN A 127 22.75 0.60 -5.05
N LEU A 128 23.81 -0.08 -4.65
CA LEU A 128 24.84 -0.60 -5.54
C LEU A 128 24.96 -2.11 -5.32
N ASP A 129 24.60 -2.91 -6.31
CA ASP A 129 24.75 -4.36 -6.27
C ASP A 129 26.17 -4.74 -6.67
N VAL A 130 26.82 -5.51 -5.81
CA VAL A 130 28.19 -5.97 -6.06
C VAL A 130 28.33 -7.46 -5.80
N SER A 131 29.27 -8.09 -6.49
CA SER A 131 29.57 -9.51 -6.31
C SER A 131 31.07 -9.75 -6.30
N GLY A 132 31.50 -10.67 -5.46
CA GLY A 132 32.91 -11.04 -5.38
C GLY A 132 33.18 -12.18 -4.40
N PRO A 133 34.43 -12.70 -4.36
CA PRO A 133 34.80 -13.74 -3.42
C PRO A 133 34.75 -13.19 -1.98
N VAL A 134 34.53 -14.08 -1.02
CA VAL A 134 34.52 -13.77 0.43
C VAL A 134 35.75 -12.94 0.83
N THR A 135 36.93 -13.22 0.31
CA THR A 135 38.13 -12.42 0.60
C THR A 135 38.03 -10.96 0.20
N SER A 136 37.34 -10.65 -0.89
CA SER A 136 37.10 -9.27 -1.32
C SER A 136 36.09 -8.58 -0.43
N VAL A 137 35.01 -9.29 -0.03
CA VAL A 137 34.00 -8.79 0.92
C VAL A 137 34.63 -8.50 2.29
N GLU A 138 35.41 -9.45 2.82
CA GLU A 138 36.12 -9.27 4.10
C GLU A 138 37.09 -8.08 4.08
N LYS A 139 37.80 -7.90 2.95
CA LYS A 139 38.70 -6.76 2.76
C LYS A 139 37.91 -5.43 2.70
N ALA A 140 36.83 -5.40 1.91
CA ALA A 140 36.04 -4.18 1.70
C ALA A 140 35.39 -3.67 2.99
N PHE A 141 34.88 -4.59 3.80
CA PHE A 141 34.08 -4.25 4.98
C PHE A 141 34.81 -4.47 6.32
N HIS A 142 36.10 -4.82 6.29
CA HIS A 142 36.97 -5.06 7.45
C HIS A 142 36.41 -6.11 8.43
N VAL A 143 35.79 -7.15 7.92
CA VAL A 143 35.16 -8.23 8.69
C VAL A 143 35.84 -9.58 8.41
N LYS A 144 35.50 -10.60 9.22
CA LYS A 144 35.69 -12.00 8.90
C LYS A 144 34.37 -12.72 8.84
N MET A 145 34.16 -13.49 7.78
CA MET A 145 32.93 -14.22 7.54
C MET A 145 32.99 -15.59 8.20
N GLY A 146 32.28 -15.70 9.35
CA GLY A 146 32.15 -16.96 10.08
C GLY A 146 30.97 -17.78 9.61
N VAL A 147 31.05 -19.10 9.81
CA VAL A 147 29.94 -20.05 9.66
C VAL A 147 29.52 -20.53 11.05
N TYR A 148 28.24 -20.50 11.31
CA TYR A 148 27.66 -20.80 12.61
C TYR A 148 26.53 -21.82 12.48
N GLN A 149 26.35 -22.68 13.50
CA GLN A 149 25.16 -23.52 13.62
C GLN A 149 23.97 -22.66 14.05
N HIS A 150 22.89 -22.74 13.28
CA HIS A 150 21.65 -22.01 13.65
C HIS A 150 21.11 -22.57 14.97
N PRO A 151 20.70 -21.70 15.95
CA PRO A 151 20.33 -22.15 17.28
C PRO A 151 19.01 -22.95 17.33
N THR A 152 18.10 -22.70 16.40
CA THR A 152 16.75 -23.30 16.37
C THR A 152 16.49 -24.14 15.12
N GLU A 153 17.21 -23.90 14.01
CA GLU A 153 17.02 -24.59 12.75
C GLU A 153 18.14 -25.60 12.48
N ASN A 154 17.83 -26.66 11.74
CA ASN A 154 18.83 -27.70 11.37
C ASN A 154 19.63 -27.28 10.13
N ARG A 155 20.27 -26.10 10.20
CA ARG A 155 21.17 -25.58 9.15
C ARG A 155 22.31 -24.77 9.76
N THR A 156 23.29 -24.46 8.93
CA THR A 156 24.28 -23.43 9.24
C THR A 156 23.91 -22.12 8.57
N PHE A 157 24.41 -21.02 9.11
CA PHE A 157 24.36 -19.70 8.49
C PHE A 157 25.75 -19.06 8.52
N TYR A 158 25.98 -18.06 7.66
CA TYR A 158 27.18 -17.23 7.74
C TYR A 158 26.82 -15.84 8.26
N ALA A 159 27.77 -15.18 8.92
CA ALA A 159 27.64 -13.81 9.39
C ALA A 159 29.02 -13.19 9.64
N PRO A 160 29.13 -11.84 9.66
CA PRO A 160 30.37 -11.17 10.01
C PRO A 160 30.68 -11.31 11.51
N ASP A 161 31.98 -11.36 11.85
CA ASP A 161 32.47 -11.48 13.23
C ASP A 161 32.37 -10.16 14.01
N ARG A 162 32.26 -9.05 13.33
CA ARG A 162 32.15 -7.68 13.86
C ARG A 162 31.34 -6.78 12.96
N GLU A 163 30.93 -5.61 13.50
CA GLU A 163 30.23 -4.62 12.69
C GLU A 163 31.13 -4.16 11.53
N PRO A 164 30.61 -4.13 10.30
CA PRO A 164 31.38 -3.72 9.13
C PRO A 164 31.78 -2.23 9.21
N THR A 165 32.92 -1.93 8.65
CA THR A 165 33.41 -0.55 8.47
C THR A 165 34.03 -0.42 7.08
N THR A 166 34.10 0.81 6.56
CA THR A 166 34.70 1.11 5.25
C THR A 166 35.73 2.23 5.35
N ASP A 167 36.58 2.36 4.32
CA ASP A 167 37.49 3.51 4.16
C ASP A 167 36.84 4.68 3.36
N LEU A 168 35.51 4.65 3.16
CA LEU A 168 34.78 5.76 2.55
C LEU A 168 34.79 6.98 3.47
N PRO A 169 34.74 8.20 2.94
CA PRO A 169 34.71 9.43 3.75
C PRO A 169 33.37 9.69 4.44
N PHE A 170 32.36 8.83 4.21
CA PHE A 170 31.03 8.90 4.77
C PHE A 170 30.52 7.51 5.20
N GLN A 171 29.51 7.48 6.05
CA GLN A 171 28.87 6.22 6.49
C GLN A 171 27.91 5.71 5.43
N LEU A 172 27.90 4.42 5.21
CA LEU A 172 26.85 3.73 4.46
C LEU A 172 25.63 3.48 5.37
N TRP A 173 24.47 3.30 4.76
CA TRP A 173 23.27 2.96 5.50
C TRP A 173 23.31 1.51 5.97
N HIS A 174 23.35 0.57 5.02
CA HIS A 174 23.34 -0.87 5.26
C HIS A 174 24.11 -1.63 4.18
N VAL A 175 24.44 -2.88 4.44
CA VAL A 175 24.98 -3.83 3.45
C VAL A 175 24.24 -5.16 3.59
N SER A 176 23.21 -5.34 2.76
CA SER A 176 22.44 -6.60 2.73
C SER A 176 23.25 -7.73 2.12
N GLY A 177 23.06 -8.96 2.62
CA GLY A 177 23.76 -10.16 2.15
C GLY A 177 25.07 -10.47 2.88
N LEU A 178 25.45 -9.71 3.92
CA LEU A 178 26.58 -10.07 4.81
C LEU A 178 26.24 -11.21 5.79
N ASP A 179 24.97 -11.57 5.92
CA ASP A 179 24.54 -12.78 6.61
C ASP A 179 23.36 -13.44 5.91
N ASN A 180 23.10 -14.69 6.27
CA ASN A 180 21.91 -15.45 5.88
C ASN A 180 21.29 -16.14 7.10
N TYR A 181 21.32 -15.45 8.24
CA TYR A 181 20.71 -15.94 9.47
C TYR A 181 19.18 -15.98 9.34
N SER A 182 18.58 -14.89 8.94
CA SER A 182 17.16 -14.84 8.63
C SER A 182 16.94 -15.29 7.18
N ILE A 183 16.03 -16.21 6.98
CA ILE A 183 15.55 -16.59 5.65
C ILE A 183 14.13 -16.04 5.56
N PRO A 184 13.86 -15.10 4.64
CA PRO A 184 12.50 -14.63 4.44
C PRO A 184 11.55 -15.78 4.13
N HIS A 185 10.38 -15.74 4.72
CA HIS A 185 9.33 -16.73 4.53
C HIS A 185 7.95 -16.04 4.56
N PRO A 186 6.91 -16.67 3.99
CA PRO A 186 5.54 -16.17 4.16
C PRO A 186 5.24 -15.90 5.63
N ALA A 187 4.46 -14.87 5.91
CA ALA A 187 4.19 -14.35 7.26
C ALA A 187 3.45 -15.34 8.19
N GLY A 188 3.70 -16.63 8.00
CA GLY A 188 3.15 -17.73 8.76
C GLY A 188 2.05 -18.50 8.03
N LEU A 189 1.95 -18.38 6.68
CA LEU A 189 1.00 -19.14 5.88
C LEU A 189 0.88 -20.58 6.38
N THR A 190 -0.29 -20.95 6.88
CA THR A 190 -0.51 -22.21 7.58
C THR A 190 -1.40 -23.12 6.75
N ARG A 191 -1.02 -24.39 6.67
CA ARG A 191 -1.85 -25.44 6.08
C ARG A 191 -2.47 -26.31 7.18
N ASN A 192 -3.80 -26.40 7.20
CA ASN A 192 -4.50 -27.32 8.08
C ASN A 192 -4.51 -28.73 7.48
N ASN A 193 -3.59 -29.59 7.92
CA ASN A 193 -3.50 -30.98 7.47
C ASN A 193 -4.55 -31.93 8.07
N ASN A 194 -5.39 -31.44 8.97
CA ASN A 194 -6.47 -32.24 9.57
C ASN A 194 -7.72 -32.19 8.69
N ALA A 195 -7.86 -33.12 7.76
CA ALA A 195 -9.05 -33.30 6.91
C ALA A 195 -10.39 -33.47 7.71
N SER A 196 -10.32 -33.50 9.02
CA SER A 196 -11.47 -33.53 9.96
C SER A 196 -11.78 -32.17 10.57
N ALA A 197 -10.94 -31.14 10.36
CA ALA A 197 -11.29 -29.79 10.74
C ALA A 197 -12.47 -29.35 9.88
N LYS A 198 -13.55 -28.94 10.51
CA LYS A 198 -14.74 -28.45 9.80
C LYS A 198 -14.31 -27.32 8.87
N SER A 199 -14.64 -27.44 7.59
CA SER A 199 -14.62 -26.32 6.66
C SER A 199 -15.32 -25.14 7.34
N ASN A 200 -14.60 -24.05 7.55
CA ASN A 200 -15.20 -22.85 8.16
C ASN A 200 -15.99 -22.05 7.12
N ALA A 201 -15.57 -22.10 5.86
CA ALA A 201 -16.33 -21.50 4.76
C ALA A 201 -17.58 -22.33 4.47
N THR A 202 -18.73 -21.71 4.60
CA THR A 202 -20.04 -22.32 4.31
C THR A 202 -20.73 -21.63 3.14
N THR A 203 -20.18 -20.49 2.67
CA THR A 203 -20.84 -19.58 1.74
C THR A 203 -19.94 -19.09 0.60
N GLY A 204 -18.74 -19.67 0.43
CA GLY A 204 -17.88 -19.37 -0.71
C GLY A 204 -18.46 -19.96 -2.03
N SER A 205 -18.11 -19.35 -3.15
CA SER A 205 -18.53 -19.80 -4.49
C SER A 205 -17.60 -20.83 -5.12
N GLY A 206 -16.46 -21.08 -4.50
CA GLY A 206 -15.48 -22.04 -4.95
C GLY A 206 -15.79 -23.50 -4.60
N PRO A 207 -14.93 -24.45 -5.02
CA PRO A 207 -15.04 -25.86 -4.64
C PRO A 207 -15.18 -26.05 -3.13
N SER A 208 -16.04 -26.97 -2.71
CA SER A 208 -16.33 -27.23 -1.28
C SER A 208 -16.78 -25.99 -0.49
N ALA A 209 -17.47 -25.07 -1.14
CA ALA A 209 -17.90 -23.78 -0.58
C ALA A 209 -16.74 -22.90 -0.07
N SER A 210 -15.52 -23.10 -0.60
CA SER A 210 -14.37 -22.25 -0.29
C SER A 210 -14.52 -20.86 -0.92
N PHE A 211 -13.87 -19.87 -0.32
CA PHE A 211 -13.83 -18.52 -0.86
C PHE A 211 -12.84 -18.39 -2.00
N LEU A 212 -13.20 -17.56 -2.97
CA LEU A 212 -12.40 -17.11 -4.09
C LEU A 212 -12.01 -15.65 -3.89
N GLY A 213 -10.99 -15.16 -4.60
CA GLY A 213 -10.70 -13.73 -4.64
C GLY A 213 -11.88 -12.87 -5.09
N SER A 214 -12.72 -13.41 -5.99
CA SER A 214 -13.97 -12.76 -6.43
C SER A 214 -15.05 -12.72 -5.34
N ASP A 215 -15.06 -13.66 -4.39
CA ASP A 215 -15.97 -13.61 -3.22
C ASP A 215 -15.55 -12.49 -2.26
N MET A 216 -14.24 -12.29 -2.09
CA MET A 216 -13.72 -11.16 -1.29
C MET A 216 -14.15 -9.83 -1.89
N ARG A 217 -14.09 -9.71 -3.22
CA ARG A 217 -14.60 -8.53 -3.92
C ARG A 217 -16.10 -8.33 -3.71
N ALA A 218 -16.89 -9.41 -3.76
CA ALA A 218 -18.34 -9.33 -3.52
C ALA A 218 -18.67 -8.91 -2.08
N ALA A 219 -17.90 -9.41 -1.10
CA ALA A 219 -18.11 -9.10 0.30
C ALA A 219 -17.67 -7.67 0.66
N TYR A 220 -16.46 -7.27 0.26
CA TYR A 220 -15.82 -6.04 0.74
C TYR A 220 -15.98 -4.82 -0.17
N TYR A 221 -16.14 -5.02 -1.48
CA TYR A 221 -16.46 -3.92 -2.40
C TYR A 221 -17.95 -3.90 -2.75
N GLY A 222 -18.55 -5.05 -3.07
CA GLY A 222 -19.98 -5.19 -3.39
C GLY A 222 -20.43 -4.54 -4.69
N GLY A 223 -19.56 -3.79 -5.37
CA GLY A 223 -19.86 -3.07 -6.59
C GLY A 223 -19.27 -3.68 -7.85
N THR A 224 -19.68 -3.18 -9.01
CA THR A 224 -19.21 -3.64 -10.33
C THR A 224 -18.45 -2.58 -11.12
N ALA A 225 -18.64 -1.29 -10.82
CA ALA A 225 -18.13 -0.17 -11.61
C ALA A 225 -16.59 -0.04 -11.58
N LEU A 226 -15.98 -0.25 -10.41
CA LEU A 226 -14.54 -0.14 -10.25
C LEU A 226 -13.91 -1.53 -10.39
N THR A 227 -12.88 -1.66 -11.19
CA THR A 227 -12.19 -2.92 -11.47
C THR A 227 -10.67 -2.84 -11.30
N GLY A 228 -10.15 -1.68 -10.88
CA GLY A 228 -8.72 -1.38 -10.88
C GLY A 228 -8.21 -0.95 -12.25
N SER A 229 -9.09 -0.62 -13.20
CA SER A 229 -8.70 -0.20 -14.54
C SER A 229 -7.79 1.04 -14.51
N GLY A 230 -6.71 1.00 -15.30
CA GLY A 230 -5.69 2.04 -15.32
C GLY A 230 -4.69 1.96 -14.18
N GLN A 231 -4.85 1.01 -13.23
CA GLN A 231 -3.92 0.82 -12.11
C GLN A 231 -3.02 -0.38 -12.35
N SER A 232 -1.83 -0.36 -11.72
CA SER A 232 -0.92 -1.50 -11.67
C SER A 232 -0.60 -1.83 -10.21
N LEU A 233 -0.33 -3.11 -9.90
CA LEU A 233 -0.05 -3.60 -8.56
C LEU A 233 1.27 -4.36 -8.54
N GLY A 234 2.11 -4.13 -7.53
CA GLY A 234 3.37 -4.83 -7.31
C GLY A 234 3.28 -5.79 -6.14
N LEU A 235 3.76 -7.03 -6.33
CA LEU A 235 3.91 -8.05 -5.29
C LEU A 235 5.40 -8.24 -4.99
N LEU A 236 5.75 -8.28 -3.70
CA LEU A 236 7.09 -8.61 -3.22
C LEU A 236 7.20 -10.11 -3.05
N GLU A 237 8.22 -10.72 -3.70
CA GLU A 237 8.42 -12.17 -3.67
C GLU A 237 9.89 -12.54 -3.54
N TYR A 238 10.19 -13.55 -2.74
CA TYR A 238 11.55 -14.08 -2.60
C TYR A 238 11.81 -15.30 -3.49
N TYR A 239 10.76 -15.89 -4.04
CA TYR A 239 10.85 -17.06 -4.93
C TYR A 239 10.01 -16.85 -6.18
N GLY A 240 10.37 -17.57 -7.23
CA GLY A 240 9.61 -17.57 -8.48
C GLY A 240 8.31 -18.36 -8.40
N THR A 241 7.52 -18.33 -9.47
CA THR A 241 6.24 -19.02 -9.58
C THR A 241 6.11 -19.74 -10.92
N ASP A 242 5.16 -20.66 -11.01
CA ASP A 242 4.66 -21.22 -12.28
C ASP A 242 3.27 -20.63 -12.58
N LEU A 243 3.20 -19.75 -13.58
CA LEU A 243 1.91 -19.16 -14.00
C LEU A 243 0.87 -20.20 -14.48
N ALA A 244 1.26 -21.46 -14.69
CA ALA A 244 0.31 -22.53 -14.97
C ALA A 244 -0.64 -22.78 -13.79
N ASP A 245 -0.20 -22.57 -12.54
CA ASP A 245 -1.04 -22.71 -11.35
C ASP A 245 -2.10 -21.61 -11.29
N LEU A 246 -1.72 -20.37 -11.57
CA LEU A 246 -2.66 -19.25 -11.72
C LEU A 246 -3.70 -19.53 -12.81
N ASN A 247 -3.28 -20.03 -13.97
CA ASN A 247 -4.18 -20.40 -15.05
C ASN A 247 -5.12 -21.55 -14.66
N THR A 248 -4.61 -22.52 -13.90
CA THR A 248 -5.38 -23.66 -13.39
C THR A 248 -6.45 -23.20 -12.41
N TYR A 249 -6.12 -22.26 -11.51
CA TYR A 249 -7.08 -21.65 -10.60
C TYR A 249 -8.27 -21.06 -11.38
N PHE A 250 -8.01 -20.11 -12.29
CA PHE A 250 -9.07 -19.43 -13.05
C PHE A 250 -9.89 -20.40 -13.92
N LYS A 251 -9.25 -21.38 -14.53
CA LYS A 251 -9.92 -22.43 -15.31
C LYS A 251 -10.88 -23.27 -14.44
N ASN A 252 -10.43 -23.68 -13.25
CA ASN A 252 -11.22 -24.53 -12.35
C ASN A 252 -12.45 -23.82 -11.80
N ILE A 253 -12.36 -22.51 -11.58
CA ILE A 253 -13.48 -21.71 -11.09
C ILE A 253 -14.36 -21.14 -12.22
N GLY A 254 -14.05 -21.44 -13.50
CA GLY A 254 -14.81 -20.97 -14.65
C GLY A 254 -14.73 -19.46 -14.91
N GLN A 255 -13.68 -18.80 -14.39
CA GLN A 255 -13.42 -17.38 -14.62
C GLN A 255 -12.24 -17.19 -15.58
N THR A 256 -12.13 -16.01 -16.17
CA THR A 256 -11.02 -15.65 -17.07
C THR A 256 -10.18 -14.57 -16.41
N ASN A 257 -8.88 -14.82 -16.30
CA ASN A 257 -7.93 -13.77 -15.96
C ASN A 257 -7.56 -12.96 -17.22
N ASN A 258 -7.80 -11.65 -17.18
CA ASN A 258 -7.38 -10.71 -18.23
C ASN A 258 -6.25 -9.77 -17.77
N VAL A 259 -5.78 -9.90 -16.52
CA VAL A 259 -4.71 -9.07 -15.98
C VAL A 259 -3.36 -9.62 -16.46
N PRO A 260 -2.56 -8.83 -17.19
CA PRO A 260 -1.20 -9.22 -17.54
C PRO A 260 -0.34 -9.37 -16.29
N VAL A 261 0.31 -10.52 -16.12
CA VAL A 261 1.27 -10.76 -15.02
C VAL A 261 2.69 -10.72 -15.58
N THR A 262 3.55 -9.92 -14.95
CA THR A 262 4.97 -9.81 -15.26
C THR A 262 5.79 -10.35 -14.10
N LEU A 263 6.68 -11.31 -14.37
CA LEU A 263 7.66 -11.81 -13.42
C LEU A 263 8.97 -11.05 -13.63
N LEU A 264 9.38 -10.22 -12.67
CA LEU A 264 10.56 -9.37 -12.75
C LEU A 264 11.62 -9.82 -11.74
N SER A 265 12.76 -10.28 -12.24
CA SER A 265 13.92 -10.52 -11.37
C SER A 265 14.58 -9.18 -11.00
N THR A 266 14.74 -8.91 -9.70
CA THR A 266 15.33 -7.66 -9.22
C THR A 266 16.84 -7.73 -9.09
N ASP A 267 17.40 -8.94 -8.94
CA ASP A 267 18.81 -9.15 -8.65
C ASP A 267 19.41 -10.39 -9.34
N GLY A 268 18.73 -10.97 -10.31
CA GLY A 268 19.11 -12.19 -10.99
C GLY A 268 18.56 -13.47 -10.34
N THR A 269 17.78 -13.35 -9.27
CA THR A 269 17.00 -14.46 -8.70
C THR A 269 16.04 -15.02 -9.75
N SER A 270 15.92 -16.34 -9.82
CA SER A 270 15.04 -17.01 -10.79
C SER A 270 13.58 -16.62 -10.53
N THR A 271 12.91 -16.21 -11.60
CA THR A 271 11.45 -15.97 -11.56
C THR A 271 10.63 -17.23 -11.78
N SER A 272 11.27 -18.34 -12.17
CA SER A 272 10.63 -19.64 -12.28
C SER A 272 10.61 -20.34 -10.93
N CYS A 273 9.60 -21.14 -10.69
CA CYS A 273 9.49 -21.94 -9.49
C CYS A 273 10.57 -23.02 -9.47
N VAL A 274 11.59 -22.82 -8.64
CA VAL A 274 12.77 -23.71 -8.53
C VAL A 274 13.01 -24.17 -7.09
N ASP A 275 11.99 -24.10 -6.22
CA ASP A 275 12.17 -24.51 -4.84
C ASP A 275 12.44 -26.01 -4.74
N THR A 276 13.58 -26.34 -4.16
CA THR A 276 14.03 -27.70 -3.95
C THR A 276 13.77 -28.20 -2.51
N ARG A 277 13.13 -27.40 -1.67
CA ARG A 277 12.73 -27.83 -0.33
C ARG A 277 11.81 -29.04 -0.47
N ALA A 278 11.93 -30.01 0.40
CA ALA A 278 11.04 -31.18 0.46
C ALA A 278 10.88 -32.02 -0.82
N GLY A 279 11.98 -32.31 -1.55
CA GLY A 279 11.96 -33.36 -2.57
C GLY A 279 11.81 -32.90 -4.01
N GLY A 280 12.21 -31.67 -4.31
CA GLY A 280 12.36 -31.17 -5.68
C GLY A 280 11.03 -30.74 -6.34
N ARG A 281 10.03 -30.40 -5.53
CA ARG A 281 8.81 -29.74 -5.99
C ARG A 281 8.94 -28.23 -5.79
N CYS A 282 8.36 -27.50 -6.72
CA CYS A 282 8.11 -26.10 -6.56
C CYS A 282 7.08 -25.90 -5.44
N ASP A 283 7.35 -24.95 -4.54
CA ASP A 283 6.39 -24.43 -3.55
C ASP A 283 6.17 -22.96 -3.89
N ASP A 284 5.12 -22.66 -4.64
CA ASP A 284 4.70 -21.32 -5.01
C ASP A 284 3.30 -20.98 -4.50
N THR A 285 2.94 -21.58 -3.38
CA THR A 285 1.65 -21.36 -2.73
C THR A 285 1.42 -19.87 -2.43
N GLU A 286 2.42 -19.22 -1.84
CA GLU A 286 2.32 -17.79 -1.50
C GLU A 286 2.16 -16.92 -2.75
N GLN A 287 3.01 -17.13 -3.75
CA GLN A 287 2.99 -16.36 -5.00
C GLN A 287 1.65 -16.46 -5.72
N THR A 288 1.10 -17.67 -5.75
CA THR A 288 -0.17 -17.91 -6.46
C THR A 288 -1.36 -17.32 -5.71
N LEU A 289 -1.40 -17.44 -4.37
CA LEU A 289 -2.49 -16.86 -3.59
C LEU A 289 -2.46 -15.33 -3.62
N ASP A 290 -1.28 -14.70 -3.56
CA ASP A 290 -1.11 -13.25 -3.66
C ASP A 290 -1.69 -12.73 -4.99
N MET A 291 -1.33 -13.39 -6.11
CA MET A 291 -1.91 -13.07 -7.42
C MET A 291 -3.43 -13.24 -7.45
N THR A 292 -3.97 -14.36 -6.95
CA THR A 292 -5.40 -14.65 -7.05
C THR A 292 -6.25 -13.73 -6.22
N GLN A 293 -5.76 -13.27 -5.04
CA GLN A 293 -6.48 -12.32 -4.20
C GLN A 293 -6.43 -10.90 -4.77
N ALA A 294 -5.27 -10.44 -5.24
CA ALA A 294 -5.13 -9.13 -5.89
C ALA A 294 -6.00 -9.02 -7.14
N ILE A 295 -5.93 -10.02 -8.04
CA ILE A 295 -6.71 -10.05 -9.28
C ILE A 295 -8.21 -10.23 -8.97
N GLY A 296 -8.55 -11.08 -7.99
CA GLY A 296 -9.93 -11.30 -7.58
C GLY A 296 -10.61 -10.02 -7.12
N MET A 297 -9.92 -9.18 -6.35
CA MET A 297 -10.41 -7.87 -5.92
C MET A 297 -10.41 -6.85 -7.06
N ALA A 298 -9.37 -6.81 -7.89
CA ALA A 298 -9.17 -5.82 -8.95
C ALA A 298 -8.99 -6.47 -10.34
N PRO A 299 -10.04 -7.09 -10.92
CA PRO A 299 -9.92 -7.90 -12.13
C PRO A 299 -9.66 -7.11 -13.42
N GLY A 300 -9.62 -5.80 -13.36
CA GLY A 300 -9.32 -4.89 -14.47
C GLY A 300 -7.98 -4.17 -14.32
N LEU A 301 -7.09 -4.62 -13.44
CA LEU A 301 -5.72 -4.10 -13.36
C LEU A 301 -5.06 -4.08 -14.74
N SER A 302 -4.36 -3.01 -15.06
CA SER A 302 -3.59 -2.89 -16.30
C SER A 302 -2.36 -3.80 -16.30
N SER A 303 -1.80 -4.09 -15.13
CA SER A 303 -0.74 -5.08 -14.92
C SER A 303 -0.61 -5.44 -13.45
N LEU A 304 -0.11 -6.66 -13.21
CA LEU A 304 0.39 -7.13 -11.93
C LEU A 304 1.86 -7.51 -12.11
N VAL A 305 2.74 -6.95 -11.28
CA VAL A 305 4.18 -7.17 -11.35
C VAL A 305 4.64 -7.91 -10.11
N MET A 306 5.24 -9.09 -10.27
CA MET A 306 5.90 -9.83 -9.21
C MET A 306 7.38 -9.47 -9.21
N TYR A 307 7.84 -8.80 -8.16
CA TYR A 307 9.23 -8.42 -7.96
C TYR A 307 9.94 -9.53 -7.19
N VAL A 308 10.73 -10.33 -7.90
CA VAL A 308 11.40 -11.52 -7.36
C VAL A 308 12.87 -11.21 -7.10
N GLY A 309 13.31 -11.35 -5.85
CA GLY A 309 14.68 -11.07 -5.45
C GLY A 309 15.16 -11.91 -4.27
N SER A 310 16.46 -11.87 -3.99
CA SER A 310 17.06 -12.58 -2.87
C SER A 310 17.23 -11.73 -1.61
N THR A 311 17.06 -10.41 -1.72
CA THR A 311 17.16 -9.46 -0.60
C THR A 311 16.03 -8.45 -0.66
N ASP A 312 15.56 -8.03 0.52
CA ASP A 312 14.63 -6.94 0.76
C ASP A 312 15.05 -5.66 0.01
N ALA A 313 16.28 -5.23 0.23
CA ALA A 313 16.86 -4.04 -0.39
C ALA A 313 16.77 -4.05 -1.94
N ALA A 314 17.05 -5.20 -2.59
CA ALA A 314 16.97 -5.31 -4.04
C ALA A 314 15.52 -5.21 -4.53
N ILE A 315 14.59 -5.86 -3.82
CA ILE A 315 13.17 -5.86 -4.18
C ILE A 315 12.56 -4.48 -3.96
N PHE A 316 12.72 -3.89 -2.78
CA PHE A 316 12.16 -2.57 -2.48
C PHE A 316 12.72 -1.49 -3.40
N ASN A 317 14.03 -1.53 -3.68
CA ASN A 317 14.62 -0.57 -4.60
C ASN A 317 14.05 -0.70 -6.03
N ALA A 318 13.81 -1.93 -6.51
CA ALA A 318 13.18 -2.15 -7.81
C ALA A 318 11.73 -1.62 -7.84
N MET A 319 10.98 -1.78 -6.75
CA MET A 319 9.63 -1.23 -6.60
C MET A 319 9.64 0.31 -6.55
N ALA A 320 10.63 0.92 -5.89
CA ALA A 320 10.79 2.37 -5.78
C ALA A 320 11.22 3.04 -7.08
N THR A 321 11.87 2.29 -7.98
CA THR A 321 12.43 2.81 -9.24
C THR A 321 11.74 2.27 -10.50
N ALA A 322 10.59 1.61 -10.34
CA ALA A 322 9.81 1.09 -11.45
C ALA A 322 9.30 2.21 -12.38
N SER A 323 9.14 1.91 -13.65
CA SER A 323 8.58 2.86 -14.62
C SER A 323 7.57 2.15 -15.53
N PRO A 324 6.26 2.45 -15.37
CA PRO A 324 5.65 3.32 -14.35
C PRO A 324 5.71 2.72 -12.93
N LEU A 325 5.61 3.57 -11.90
CA LEU A 325 5.49 3.13 -10.52
C LEU A 325 4.17 2.38 -10.29
N ASN A 326 4.22 1.33 -9.46
CA ASN A 326 3.01 0.69 -8.94
C ASN A 326 2.56 1.46 -7.70
N ALA A 327 1.41 2.12 -7.75
CA ALA A 327 0.90 2.89 -6.62
C ALA A 327 0.43 1.99 -5.45
N GLN A 328 0.11 0.74 -5.73
CA GLN A 328 -0.26 -0.28 -4.76
C GLN A 328 0.82 -1.36 -4.73
N LEU A 329 1.39 -1.61 -3.56
CA LEU A 329 2.38 -2.65 -3.29
C LEU A 329 1.84 -3.59 -2.22
N SER A 330 2.20 -4.88 -2.30
CA SER A 330 1.80 -5.89 -1.32
C SER A 330 2.98 -6.79 -0.99
N SER A 331 3.10 -7.13 0.28
CA SER A 331 4.06 -8.13 0.78
C SER A 331 3.38 -9.03 1.80
N SER A 332 3.45 -10.32 1.53
CA SER A 332 3.03 -11.38 2.44
C SER A 332 4.22 -12.05 3.14
N TRP A 333 5.40 -11.44 3.06
CA TRP A 333 6.65 -12.01 3.54
C TRP A 333 7.15 -11.32 4.80
N THR A 334 7.86 -12.08 5.63
CA THR A 334 8.45 -11.60 6.88
C THR A 334 9.87 -12.14 7.05
N TRP A 335 10.67 -11.45 7.85
CA TRP A 335 12.02 -11.88 8.24
C TRP A 335 12.37 -11.36 9.63
N SER A 336 13.10 -12.18 10.40
CA SER A 336 13.46 -11.83 11.78
C SER A 336 14.79 -12.50 12.19
N PRO A 337 15.57 -11.86 13.04
CA PRO A 337 15.40 -10.47 13.45
C PRO A 337 15.85 -9.52 12.34
N ALA A 338 15.07 -8.51 12.05
CA ALA A 338 15.50 -7.37 11.27
C ALA A 338 16.23 -6.36 12.18
N ASP A 339 17.07 -5.53 11.60
CA ASP A 339 17.49 -4.31 12.29
C ASP A 339 16.38 -3.27 12.10
N PRO A 340 15.75 -2.77 13.16
CA PRO A 340 14.77 -1.72 13.05
C PRO A 340 15.32 -0.55 12.23
N ASN A 341 14.54 -0.07 11.30
CA ASN A 341 14.88 0.99 10.34
C ASN A 341 15.80 0.59 9.16
N THR A 342 16.13 -0.70 8.98
CA THR A 342 16.96 -1.12 7.83
C THR A 342 16.34 -0.71 6.49
N ASP A 343 15.03 -0.89 6.33
CA ASP A 343 14.30 -0.64 5.09
C ASP A 343 13.64 0.75 5.02
N ASN A 344 13.74 1.56 6.07
CA ASN A 344 13.14 2.90 6.13
C ASN A 344 13.40 3.78 4.89
N PRO A 345 14.61 3.83 4.30
CA PRO A 345 14.84 4.66 3.12
C PRO A 345 13.90 4.34 1.96
N TYR A 346 13.51 3.07 1.77
CA TYR A 346 12.59 2.66 0.71
C TYR A 346 11.14 2.99 1.06
N PHE A 347 10.73 2.80 2.32
CA PHE A 347 9.36 3.09 2.75
C PHE A 347 9.07 4.59 2.74
N GLU A 348 10.05 5.42 3.12
CA GLU A 348 9.97 6.86 2.98
C GLU A 348 9.91 7.30 1.51
N GLU A 349 10.68 6.65 0.63
CA GLU A 349 10.63 6.88 -0.82
C GLU A 349 9.25 6.49 -1.39
N PHE A 350 8.70 5.32 -1.03
CA PHE A 350 7.35 4.93 -1.42
C PHE A 350 6.32 5.99 -1.03
N ALA A 351 6.35 6.42 0.22
CA ALA A 351 5.43 7.45 0.70
C ALA A 351 5.62 8.77 -0.05
N ALA A 352 6.85 9.20 -0.32
CA ALA A 352 7.13 10.43 -1.05
C ALA A 352 6.68 10.37 -2.53
N GLN A 353 6.70 9.18 -3.14
CA GLN A 353 6.31 8.93 -4.52
C GLN A 353 4.83 8.55 -4.70
N GLY A 354 4.06 8.47 -3.60
CA GLY A 354 2.64 8.14 -3.65
C GLY A 354 2.35 6.67 -3.85
N GLN A 355 3.23 5.79 -3.37
CA GLN A 355 3.05 4.36 -3.29
C GLN A 355 2.61 3.97 -1.88
N ASN A 356 1.79 2.92 -1.73
CA ASN A 356 1.42 2.33 -0.45
C ASN A 356 1.84 0.86 -0.41
N LEU A 357 2.60 0.47 0.60
CA LEU A 357 2.92 -0.93 0.86
C LEU A 357 1.93 -1.49 1.90
N PHE A 358 1.20 -2.52 1.51
CA PHE A 358 0.45 -3.38 2.41
C PHE A 358 1.33 -4.54 2.84
N GLN A 359 1.27 -4.87 4.13
CA GLN A 359 2.10 -5.91 4.72
C GLN A 359 1.26 -6.82 5.59
N ALA A 360 1.38 -8.12 5.40
CA ALA A 360 0.74 -9.12 6.24
C ALA A 360 1.22 -8.99 7.70
N ALA A 361 0.27 -8.92 8.63
CA ALA A 361 0.57 -8.74 10.06
C ALA A 361 1.11 -10.00 10.74
N GLY A 362 1.11 -11.14 10.04
CA GLY A 362 1.55 -12.43 10.53
C GLY A 362 0.42 -13.32 11.01
N ASP A 363 0.74 -14.62 11.19
CA ASP A 363 -0.22 -15.69 11.50
C ASP A 363 0.15 -16.43 12.79
N GLY A 364 0.93 -15.79 13.65
CA GLY A 364 1.38 -16.32 14.95
C GLY A 364 0.59 -15.78 16.14
N SER A 365 -0.65 -15.33 15.94
CA SER A 365 -1.45 -14.64 16.97
C SER A 365 -0.83 -13.29 17.36
N LYS A 366 -1.07 -12.79 18.56
CA LYS A 366 -0.59 -11.48 19.02
C LYS A 366 0.93 -11.35 18.93
N TRP A 367 1.38 -10.17 18.52
CA TRP A 367 2.79 -9.81 18.52
C TRP A 367 3.39 -9.88 19.93
N THR A 368 4.58 -10.48 20.04
CA THR A 368 5.29 -10.60 21.31
C THR A 368 6.74 -10.14 21.14
N THR A 369 7.30 -9.56 22.21
CA THR A 369 8.70 -9.10 22.26
C THR A 369 9.70 -10.21 22.60
N SER A 370 9.23 -11.44 22.83
CA SER A 370 10.08 -12.54 23.30
C SER A 370 9.92 -13.80 22.46
N GLY A 371 10.96 -14.13 21.71
CA GLY A 371 11.14 -15.45 21.11
C GLY A 371 10.82 -15.52 19.62
N SER A 372 11.21 -16.61 19.02
CA SER A 372 11.20 -16.94 17.59
C SER A 372 9.79 -17.11 16.96
N SER A 373 8.72 -16.71 17.61
CA SER A 373 7.35 -16.87 17.13
C SER A 373 6.67 -15.57 16.68
N SER A 374 7.35 -14.44 16.73
CA SER A 374 6.79 -13.16 16.27
C SER A 374 7.70 -12.51 15.22
N GLU A 375 7.85 -13.21 14.13
CA GLU A 375 8.45 -12.65 12.94
C GLU A 375 7.36 -11.85 12.26
N ILE A 376 7.43 -10.53 12.39
CA ILE A 376 6.38 -9.62 11.92
C ILE A 376 6.93 -8.47 11.08
N TYR A 377 8.24 -8.21 11.18
CA TYR A 377 8.84 -7.15 10.38
C TYR A 377 8.69 -7.47 8.88
N PRO A 378 8.25 -6.47 8.06
CA PRO A 378 8.09 -5.05 8.37
C PRO A 378 6.67 -4.59 8.75
N ALA A 379 5.79 -5.48 9.22
CA ALA A 379 4.39 -5.13 9.52
C ALA A 379 4.21 -4.05 10.60
N ASP A 380 5.20 -3.86 11.47
CA ASP A 380 5.16 -2.83 12.52
C ASP A 380 5.85 -1.51 12.14
N ASP A 381 6.34 -1.37 10.90
CA ASP A 381 6.91 -0.12 10.42
C ASP A 381 5.85 0.99 10.28
N VAL A 382 6.30 2.26 10.45
CA VAL A 382 5.41 3.42 10.48
C VAL A 382 4.93 3.88 9.10
N TYR A 383 5.62 3.49 8.01
CA TYR A 383 5.26 3.80 6.63
C TYR A 383 4.63 2.63 5.87
N VAL A 384 4.23 1.59 6.60
CA VAL A 384 3.61 0.38 6.06
C VAL A 384 2.17 0.29 6.56
N THR A 385 1.24 -0.15 5.70
CA THR A 385 -0.13 -0.48 6.10
C THR A 385 -0.20 -1.95 6.50
N SER A 386 -0.31 -2.21 7.80
CA SER A 386 -0.36 -3.56 8.38
C SER A 386 -1.76 -4.16 8.26
N VAL A 387 -1.85 -5.38 7.72
CA VAL A 387 -3.13 -6.07 7.44
C VAL A 387 -3.27 -7.30 8.32
N GLY A 388 -4.24 -7.27 9.23
CA GLY A 388 -4.60 -8.37 10.12
C GLY A 388 -5.61 -9.35 9.51
N GLY A 389 -5.99 -10.34 10.30
CA GLY A 389 -6.86 -11.45 9.90
C GLY A 389 -8.21 -11.47 10.57
N THR A 390 -9.26 -11.81 9.81
CA THR A 390 -10.62 -12.07 10.29
C THR A 390 -11.14 -13.43 9.81
N ASP A 391 -12.28 -13.83 10.33
CA ASP A 391 -13.10 -14.98 9.91
C ASP A 391 -14.42 -14.44 9.37
N LEU A 392 -14.55 -14.43 8.05
CA LEU A 392 -15.67 -13.85 7.30
C LEU A 392 -16.82 -14.84 7.15
N GLN A 393 -18.04 -14.36 7.30
CA GLN A 393 -19.27 -14.99 6.86
C GLN A 393 -19.98 -14.11 5.83
N THR A 394 -20.38 -14.68 4.71
CA THR A 394 -21.20 -13.98 3.68
C THR A 394 -22.63 -14.48 3.75
N SER A 395 -23.58 -13.70 3.25
CA SER A 395 -25.01 -14.04 3.29
C SER A 395 -25.38 -15.18 2.32
N SER A 396 -24.55 -15.43 1.30
CA SER A 396 -24.69 -16.49 0.29
C SER A 396 -23.38 -16.65 -0.49
N ALA A 397 -23.29 -17.67 -1.33
CA ALA A 397 -22.17 -17.83 -2.27
C ALA A 397 -22.04 -16.59 -3.17
N ALA A 398 -20.82 -16.05 -3.27
CA ALA A 398 -20.54 -14.79 -3.94
C ALA A 398 -21.44 -13.62 -3.45
N GLY A 399 -21.94 -13.71 -2.23
CA GLY A 399 -22.85 -12.74 -1.63
C GLY A 399 -22.13 -11.65 -0.86
N PRO A 400 -22.89 -10.64 -0.41
CA PRO A 400 -22.32 -9.58 0.40
C PRO A 400 -21.90 -10.07 1.78
N TRP A 401 -21.09 -9.25 2.43
CA TRP A 401 -20.70 -9.38 3.82
C TRP A 401 -21.91 -9.60 4.74
N SER A 402 -21.75 -10.43 5.74
CA SER A 402 -22.78 -10.72 6.74
C SER A 402 -22.28 -10.50 8.17
N SER A 403 -21.13 -11.06 8.49
CA SER A 403 -20.47 -10.88 9.79
C SER A 403 -19.00 -11.27 9.72
N GLU A 404 -18.21 -10.77 10.66
CA GLU A 404 -16.81 -11.15 10.85
C GLU A 404 -16.47 -11.24 12.34
N THR A 405 -15.48 -12.08 12.64
CA THR A 405 -14.81 -12.14 13.94
C THR A 405 -13.30 -12.04 13.76
N ALA A 406 -12.56 -11.57 14.77
CA ALA A 406 -11.11 -11.62 14.72
C ALA A 406 -10.63 -13.06 14.58
N TRP A 407 -9.72 -13.30 13.64
CA TRP A 407 -9.09 -14.60 13.46
C TRP A 407 -8.08 -14.85 14.59
N ALA A 408 -8.14 -16.05 15.20
CA ALA A 408 -7.34 -16.34 16.39
C ALA A 408 -5.82 -16.35 16.12
N ASP A 409 -5.43 -16.71 14.91
CA ASP A 409 -4.02 -16.77 14.51
C ASP A 409 -3.53 -15.46 13.88
N GLY A 410 -4.42 -14.48 13.62
CA GLY A 410 -4.09 -13.19 13.00
C GLY A 410 -3.10 -12.37 13.83
N GLY A 411 -2.10 -11.80 13.16
CA GLY A 411 -1.10 -10.93 13.77
C GLY A 411 -1.69 -9.60 14.24
N GLY A 412 -1.11 -9.05 15.29
CA GLY A 412 -1.46 -7.73 15.81
C GLY A 412 -0.92 -7.50 17.22
N GLY A 413 -0.69 -6.25 17.56
CA GLY A 413 -0.12 -5.90 18.87
C GLY A 413 0.66 -4.59 18.87
N ILE A 414 1.57 -4.47 19.83
CA ILE A 414 2.47 -3.35 19.99
C ILE A 414 3.78 -3.71 19.30
N SER A 415 4.35 -2.78 18.52
CA SER A 415 5.61 -2.96 17.81
C SER A 415 6.70 -3.58 18.69
N PRO A 416 7.17 -4.80 18.40
CA PRO A 416 8.28 -5.43 19.10
C PRO A 416 9.62 -4.75 18.77
N ASP A 417 9.75 -4.14 17.60
CA ASP A 417 10.91 -3.38 17.17
C ASP A 417 10.93 -1.95 17.75
N LYS A 418 9.86 -1.57 18.48
CA LYS A 418 9.73 -0.30 19.21
C LYS A 418 9.73 0.93 18.32
N PHE A 419 9.21 0.83 17.11
CA PHE A 419 8.95 2.01 16.32
C PHE A 419 8.08 3.01 17.11
N ALA A 420 8.43 4.28 17.05
CA ALA A 420 7.71 5.32 17.76
C ALA A 420 6.25 5.42 17.27
N LEU A 421 5.34 5.77 18.19
CA LEU A 421 3.94 6.00 17.84
C LEU A 421 3.83 7.16 16.84
N PRO A 422 3.34 6.96 15.63
CA PRO A 422 3.19 8.02 14.64
C PRO A 422 2.05 8.97 15.03
N SER A 423 2.16 10.24 14.60
CA SER A 423 1.21 11.30 14.95
C SER A 423 -0.24 10.96 14.56
N TRP A 424 -0.42 10.34 13.39
CA TRP A 424 -1.73 9.94 12.87
C TRP A 424 -2.39 8.80 13.66
N GLN A 425 -1.65 8.04 14.51
CA GLN A 425 -2.21 6.97 15.34
C GLN A 425 -2.54 7.43 16.78
N THR A 426 -2.21 8.64 17.14
CA THR A 426 -2.24 9.11 18.53
C THR A 426 -3.65 9.07 19.14
N THR A 427 -4.67 9.48 18.42
CA THR A 427 -6.07 9.52 18.91
C THR A 427 -6.62 8.09 19.07
N ALA A 428 -6.45 7.25 18.05
CA ALA A 428 -6.85 5.84 18.10
C ALA A 428 -6.17 5.11 19.25
N ALA A 429 -4.85 5.30 19.40
CA ALA A 429 -4.11 4.75 20.52
C ALA A 429 -4.64 5.24 21.87
N ALA A 430 -5.03 6.51 22.02
CA ALA A 430 -5.60 7.05 23.25
C ALA A 430 -6.93 6.38 23.62
N GLY A 431 -7.78 6.09 22.63
CA GLY A 431 -9.07 5.41 22.80
C GLY A 431 -8.98 3.90 23.12
N CYS A 432 -7.94 3.24 22.65
CA CYS A 432 -7.72 1.82 22.81
C CYS A 432 -7.02 1.51 24.15
N SER A 433 -7.65 0.73 25.02
CA SER A 433 -7.13 0.43 26.37
C SER A 433 -5.88 -0.46 26.35
N SER A 434 -5.73 -1.34 25.36
CA SER A 434 -4.61 -2.28 25.21
C SER A 434 -3.43 -1.68 24.43
N CYS A 435 -3.63 -0.57 23.74
CA CYS A 435 -2.65 0.03 22.86
C CYS A 435 -1.52 0.75 23.61
N SER A 436 -0.33 0.72 23.02
CA SER A 436 0.78 1.53 23.45
C SER A 436 0.51 3.02 23.14
N LYS A 437 0.95 3.90 24.05
CA LYS A 437 0.94 5.35 23.85
C LYS A 437 2.32 5.88 23.46
N SER A 438 3.29 4.97 23.27
CA SER A 438 4.69 5.30 22.94
C SER A 438 5.18 4.63 21.68
N TYR A 439 4.64 3.47 21.35
CA TYR A 439 5.05 2.65 20.21
C TYR A 439 3.91 2.42 19.24
N ARG A 440 4.27 2.19 17.99
CA ARG A 440 3.38 1.80 16.90
C ARG A 440 2.49 0.61 17.32
N ASN A 441 1.22 0.65 16.97
CA ASN A 441 0.25 -0.42 17.20
C ASN A 441 -0.22 -0.96 15.85
N GLY A 442 -0.46 -2.25 15.75
CA GLY A 442 -0.99 -2.93 14.57
C GLY A 442 -2.03 -3.98 14.91
N PRO A 443 -2.77 -4.48 13.91
CA PRO A 443 -2.76 -4.04 12.53
C PRO A 443 -3.46 -2.69 12.34
N ASP A 444 -3.40 -2.13 11.11
CA ASP A 444 -4.18 -0.94 10.76
C ASP A 444 -5.59 -1.29 10.34
N VAL A 445 -5.70 -2.34 9.55
CA VAL A 445 -6.93 -2.87 8.95
C VAL A 445 -6.87 -4.39 8.91
N SER A 446 -7.98 -5.05 8.59
CA SER A 446 -8.05 -6.50 8.48
C SER A 446 -8.96 -6.96 7.34
N ALA A 447 -8.87 -8.24 6.98
CA ALA A 447 -9.84 -8.92 6.13
C ALA A 447 -9.75 -10.43 6.36
N ASN A 448 -10.62 -11.22 5.68
CA ASN A 448 -10.65 -12.67 5.83
C ASN A 448 -9.28 -13.31 5.63
N ALA A 449 -8.88 -14.12 6.61
CA ALA A 449 -7.59 -14.81 6.64
C ALA A 449 -7.72 -16.28 7.09
N ASN A 450 -8.93 -16.71 7.49
CA ASN A 450 -9.13 -18.05 8.03
C ASN A 450 -8.97 -19.13 6.95
N PHE A 451 -8.91 -20.41 7.36
CA PHE A 451 -8.78 -21.60 6.50
C PHE A 451 -10.02 -21.82 5.64
N THR A 452 -10.27 -20.91 4.70
CA THR A 452 -11.52 -20.86 3.93
C THR A 452 -11.32 -20.71 2.42
N PHE A 453 -10.08 -20.66 1.95
CA PHE A 453 -9.76 -20.30 0.56
C PHE A 453 -9.56 -21.51 -0.35
N TYR A 454 -9.80 -21.28 -1.67
CA TYR A 454 -9.40 -22.17 -2.75
C TYR A 454 -8.02 -21.77 -3.26
N VAL A 455 -7.09 -22.70 -3.31
CA VAL A 455 -5.69 -22.47 -3.68
C VAL A 455 -5.26 -23.50 -4.72
N CYS A 456 -4.59 -23.07 -5.77
CA CYS A 456 -3.89 -23.90 -6.75
C CYS A 456 -2.42 -23.51 -6.74
N ALA A 457 -1.53 -24.43 -6.48
CA ALA A 457 -0.09 -24.19 -6.38
C ALA A 457 0.69 -25.50 -6.58
N ASP A 458 2.02 -25.42 -6.64
CA ASP A 458 2.95 -26.54 -6.65
C ASP A 458 2.79 -27.49 -7.85
N GLN A 459 2.21 -27.02 -8.98
CA GLN A 459 1.90 -27.78 -10.19
C GLN A 459 1.14 -29.09 -9.88
N THR A 460 0.33 -29.08 -8.86
CA THR A 460 -0.35 -30.24 -8.33
C THR A 460 -1.86 -30.05 -8.24
N THR A 461 -2.47 -30.68 -7.24
CA THR A 461 -3.90 -30.61 -7.01
C THR A 461 -4.26 -29.35 -6.24
N CYS A 462 -5.20 -28.58 -6.76
CA CYS A 462 -5.79 -27.47 -6.03
C CYS A 462 -6.53 -27.97 -4.78
N THR A 463 -6.48 -27.19 -3.70
CA THR A 463 -7.10 -27.52 -2.42
C THR A 463 -8.13 -26.45 -2.02
N ALA A 464 -9.07 -26.85 -1.18
CA ALA A 464 -10.13 -25.98 -0.68
C ALA A 464 -10.22 -26.08 0.84
N ASN A 465 -10.28 -24.92 1.51
CA ASN A 465 -10.39 -24.81 2.96
C ASN A 465 -9.19 -25.39 3.75
N GLU A 466 -8.02 -25.44 3.13
CA GLU A 466 -6.81 -25.96 3.77
C GLU A 466 -5.81 -24.88 4.19
N TYR A 467 -5.80 -23.74 3.50
CA TYR A 467 -4.86 -22.65 3.76
C TYR A 467 -5.55 -21.46 4.42
N GLY A 468 -4.86 -20.85 5.37
CA GLY A 468 -5.21 -19.61 6.03
C GLY A 468 -3.97 -18.77 6.28
N GLY A 469 -4.13 -17.46 6.35
CA GLY A 469 -3.06 -16.51 6.58
C GLY A 469 -3.46 -15.07 6.26
N THR A 470 -2.83 -14.11 6.93
CA THR A 470 -2.95 -12.69 6.59
C THR A 470 -2.43 -12.38 5.18
N SER A 471 -1.69 -13.33 4.60
CA SER A 471 -1.30 -13.37 3.19
C SER A 471 -2.48 -13.30 2.21
N PHE A 472 -3.66 -13.80 2.56
CA PHE A 472 -4.86 -13.64 1.71
C PHE A 472 -5.45 -12.22 1.82
N ALA A 473 -5.44 -11.65 3.01
CA ALA A 473 -6.00 -10.33 3.29
C ALA A 473 -5.19 -9.19 2.65
N THR A 474 -3.87 -9.33 2.63
CA THR A 474 -2.94 -8.27 2.25
C THR A 474 -3.02 -7.88 0.76
N PRO A 475 -2.88 -8.80 -0.21
CA PRO A 475 -3.03 -8.49 -1.62
C PRO A 475 -4.47 -8.10 -1.99
N MET A 476 -5.46 -8.57 -1.24
CA MET A 476 -6.84 -8.13 -1.38
C MET A 476 -6.98 -6.64 -1.06
N TRP A 477 -6.38 -6.15 0.04
CA TRP A 477 -6.36 -4.72 0.37
C TRP A 477 -5.61 -3.88 -0.67
N ALA A 478 -4.50 -4.39 -1.21
CA ALA A 478 -3.80 -3.72 -2.31
C ALA A 478 -4.68 -3.62 -3.56
N GLY A 479 -5.43 -4.67 -3.90
CA GLY A 479 -6.45 -4.66 -4.94
C GLY A 479 -7.58 -3.65 -4.63
N TYR A 480 -8.04 -3.57 -3.38
CA TYR A 480 -9.06 -2.61 -2.97
C TYR A 480 -8.57 -1.15 -3.11
N LEU A 481 -7.31 -0.87 -2.76
CA LEU A 481 -6.71 0.44 -3.02
C LEU A 481 -6.63 0.76 -4.51
N ALA A 482 -6.42 -0.24 -5.38
CA ALA A 482 -6.46 -0.03 -6.83
C ALA A 482 -7.86 0.43 -7.30
N LEU A 483 -8.94 -0.05 -6.68
CA LEU A 483 -10.30 0.46 -6.95
C LEU A 483 -10.43 1.92 -6.53
N ALA A 484 -9.94 2.26 -5.34
CA ALA A 484 -9.97 3.63 -4.83
C ALA A 484 -9.12 4.58 -5.70
N ASN A 485 -7.93 4.15 -6.14
CA ASN A 485 -7.08 4.92 -7.03
C ASN A 485 -7.69 5.09 -8.43
N GLN A 486 -8.38 4.07 -8.96
CA GLN A 486 -9.17 4.22 -10.20
C GLN A 486 -10.21 5.34 -10.03
N GLN A 487 -10.96 5.35 -8.94
CA GLN A 487 -11.96 6.40 -8.69
C GLN A 487 -11.32 7.77 -8.51
N SER A 488 -10.23 7.87 -7.75
CA SER A 488 -9.50 9.13 -7.54
C SER A 488 -9.07 9.76 -8.87
N VAL A 489 -8.44 8.95 -9.73
CA VAL A 489 -7.96 9.39 -11.06
C VAL A 489 -9.15 9.75 -11.98
N ALA A 490 -10.23 8.96 -11.97
CA ALA A 490 -11.43 9.24 -12.74
C ALA A 490 -12.10 10.57 -12.32
N ASN A 491 -11.98 10.95 -11.05
CA ASN A 491 -12.43 12.24 -10.51
C ASN A 491 -11.44 13.39 -10.79
N GLY A 492 -10.37 13.15 -11.53
CA GLY A 492 -9.32 14.15 -11.83
C GLY A 492 -8.29 14.33 -10.71
N GLY A 493 -8.31 13.47 -9.70
CA GLY A 493 -7.35 13.46 -8.60
C GLY A 493 -6.06 12.70 -8.92
N LYS A 494 -5.23 12.53 -7.92
CA LYS A 494 -3.99 11.74 -7.92
C LYS A 494 -4.23 10.39 -7.24
N PRO A 495 -3.34 9.40 -7.40
CA PRO A 495 -3.30 8.24 -6.50
C PRO A 495 -3.27 8.68 -5.03
N LEU A 496 -3.75 7.83 -4.13
CA LEU A 496 -3.93 8.17 -2.72
C LEU A 496 -2.61 8.18 -1.94
N GLY A 497 -1.61 7.43 -2.42
CA GLY A 497 -0.33 7.27 -1.74
C GLY A 497 -0.44 6.43 -0.46
N PHE A 498 0.40 6.71 0.53
CA PHE A 498 0.38 6.06 1.84
C PHE A 498 -0.91 6.41 2.60
N ILE A 499 -1.76 5.41 2.81
CA ILE A 499 -3.15 5.66 3.23
C ILE A 499 -3.38 5.68 4.74
N ASN A 500 -2.41 5.30 5.59
CA ASN A 500 -2.64 5.22 7.04
C ASN A 500 -3.15 6.53 7.64
N PRO A 501 -2.60 7.72 7.35
CA PRO A 501 -3.15 8.97 7.88
C PRO A 501 -4.64 9.16 7.53
N SER A 502 -5.03 8.76 6.31
CA SER A 502 -6.43 8.84 5.87
C SER A 502 -7.31 7.77 6.54
N LEU A 503 -6.82 6.52 6.66
CA LEU A 503 -7.55 5.44 7.35
C LEU A 503 -7.87 5.81 8.80
N TYR A 504 -6.87 6.37 9.51
CA TYR A 504 -7.06 6.78 10.91
C TYR A 504 -8.01 7.97 11.03
N ALA A 505 -7.91 8.97 10.15
CA ALA A 505 -8.85 10.10 10.13
C ALA A 505 -10.30 9.66 9.83
N ILE A 506 -10.50 8.67 8.96
CA ILE A 506 -11.81 8.09 8.65
C ILE A 506 -12.32 7.28 9.85
N GLY A 507 -11.48 6.42 10.43
CA GLY A 507 -11.83 5.60 11.59
C GLY A 507 -12.21 6.42 12.84
N GLU A 508 -11.60 7.60 13.01
CA GLU A 508 -11.94 8.55 14.07
C GLU A 508 -13.16 9.43 13.74
N GLY A 509 -13.66 9.33 12.50
CA GLY A 509 -14.76 10.13 11.99
C GLY A 509 -16.14 9.63 12.40
N SER A 510 -17.15 10.48 12.25
CA SER A 510 -18.54 10.16 12.58
C SER A 510 -19.19 9.11 11.66
N ASN A 511 -18.56 8.79 10.53
CA ASN A 511 -19.06 7.83 9.54
C ASN A 511 -18.36 6.47 9.62
N TYR A 512 -17.59 6.22 10.68
CA TYR A 512 -16.82 5.00 10.86
C TYR A 512 -17.59 3.72 10.51
N ASP A 513 -18.78 3.54 11.12
CA ASP A 513 -19.62 2.34 10.89
C ASP A 513 -20.16 2.22 9.46
N ALA A 514 -20.14 3.30 8.69
CA ALA A 514 -20.51 3.28 7.27
C ALA A 514 -19.33 2.93 6.37
N ASP A 515 -18.11 3.26 6.81
CA ASP A 515 -16.89 3.14 6.01
C ASP A 515 -16.12 1.83 6.31
N PHE A 516 -16.25 1.31 7.53
CA PHE A 516 -15.65 0.05 7.95
C PHE A 516 -16.70 -0.91 8.52
N HIS A 517 -16.44 -2.19 8.41
CA HIS A 517 -17.08 -3.21 9.25
C HIS A 517 -16.29 -3.30 10.55
N ASP A 518 -16.84 -2.76 11.63
CA ASP A 518 -16.26 -2.83 12.98
C ASP A 518 -16.32 -4.27 13.51
N ILE A 519 -15.17 -4.88 13.80
CA ILE A 519 -15.05 -6.25 14.26
C ILE A 519 -14.99 -6.26 15.79
N THR A 520 -16.09 -6.58 16.43
CA THR A 520 -16.25 -6.45 17.89
C THR A 520 -16.23 -7.77 18.66
N SER A 521 -15.91 -8.87 17.98
CA SER A 521 -15.87 -10.21 18.57
C SER A 521 -14.68 -11.04 18.06
N GLY A 522 -14.26 -12.03 18.86
CA GLY A 522 -13.07 -12.82 18.60
C GLY A 522 -11.83 -12.24 19.27
N SER A 523 -10.67 -12.87 19.04
CA SER A 523 -9.41 -12.51 19.68
C SER A 523 -8.24 -13.19 18.98
N ASN A 524 -7.15 -12.47 18.77
CA ASN A 524 -5.83 -13.01 18.41
C ASN A 524 -4.88 -13.11 19.62
N GLY A 525 -5.44 -12.99 20.84
CA GLY A 525 -4.71 -12.79 22.09
C GLY A 525 -4.88 -11.37 22.65
N TYR A 526 -5.36 -10.43 21.81
CA TYR A 526 -6.06 -9.22 22.20
C TYR A 526 -7.52 -9.35 21.78
N SER A 527 -8.45 -8.90 22.61
CA SER A 527 -9.88 -8.95 22.26
C SER A 527 -10.23 -7.90 21.22
N ALA A 528 -11.01 -8.29 20.21
CA ALA A 528 -11.67 -7.35 19.32
C ALA A 528 -12.72 -6.55 20.09
N THR A 529 -12.76 -5.24 19.86
CA THR A 529 -13.62 -4.27 20.58
C THR A 529 -14.12 -3.21 19.62
N THR A 530 -15.14 -2.46 20.01
CA THR A 530 -15.63 -1.33 19.19
C THR A 530 -14.52 -0.31 18.92
N GLY A 531 -14.40 0.09 17.66
CA GLY A 531 -13.39 1.01 17.16
C GLY A 531 -12.02 0.35 16.99
N TYR A 532 -10.94 1.14 17.01
CA TYR A 532 -9.60 0.61 16.82
C TYR A 532 -9.17 -0.32 17.96
N ASP A 533 -8.67 -1.52 17.61
CA ASP A 533 -8.08 -2.47 18.53
C ASP A 533 -6.85 -3.22 17.96
N LEU A 534 -6.16 -3.99 18.82
CA LEU A 534 -4.93 -4.72 18.46
C LEU A 534 -5.17 -6.09 17.82
N ALA A 535 -6.43 -6.48 17.60
CA ALA A 535 -6.77 -7.73 16.93
C ALA A 535 -7.09 -7.51 15.45
N THR A 536 -7.78 -6.40 15.12
CA THR A 536 -8.35 -6.16 13.80
C THR A 536 -8.14 -4.75 13.25
N GLY A 537 -7.43 -3.88 13.98
CA GLY A 537 -7.24 -2.49 13.58
C GLY A 537 -8.59 -1.74 13.53
N TRP A 538 -8.86 -1.03 12.45
CA TRP A 538 -10.15 -0.40 12.16
C TRP A 538 -11.20 -1.38 11.57
N GLY A 539 -10.83 -2.66 11.38
CA GLY A 539 -11.71 -3.66 10.78
C GLY A 539 -11.53 -3.83 9.27
N SER A 540 -12.57 -4.32 8.59
CA SER A 540 -12.54 -4.62 7.15
C SER A 540 -13.26 -3.56 6.32
N PRO A 541 -13.03 -3.50 4.97
CA PRO A 541 -13.58 -2.42 4.13
C PRO A 541 -15.09 -2.58 3.95
N ASN A 542 -15.83 -1.48 4.09
CA ASN A 542 -17.28 -1.46 3.85
C ASN A 542 -17.62 -0.82 2.50
N GLY A 543 -17.51 -1.62 1.43
CA GLY A 543 -18.03 -1.31 0.12
C GLY A 543 -17.45 -0.04 -0.53
N VAL A 544 -18.30 0.67 -1.23
CA VAL A 544 -17.96 1.93 -1.92
C VAL A 544 -17.81 3.09 -0.94
N SER A 545 -18.34 2.98 0.27
CA SER A 545 -18.31 4.08 1.26
C SER A 545 -16.87 4.40 1.66
N LEU A 546 -16.07 3.41 2.03
CA LEU A 546 -14.67 3.61 2.36
C LEU A 546 -13.85 4.13 1.16
N ILE A 547 -14.16 3.67 -0.07
CA ILE A 547 -13.51 4.20 -1.28
C ILE A 547 -13.80 5.71 -1.40
N ASN A 548 -15.06 6.11 -1.24
CA ASN A 548 -15.47 7.52 -1.30
C ASN A 548 -14.77 8.37 -0.22
N ALA A 549 -14.68 7.85 1.00
CA ALA A 549 -13.99 8.50 2.10
C ALA A 549 -12.49 8.68 1.82
N LEU A 550 -11.81 7.64 1.33
CA LEU A 550 -10.38 7.67 0.98
C LEU A 550 -10.08 8.64 -0.16
N VAL A 551 -10.92 8.67 -1.18
CA VAL A 551 -10.74 9.58 -2.33
C VAL A 551 -10.92 11.04 -1.91
N GLY A 552 -11.49 11.30 -0.74
CA GLY A 552 -11.83 12.66 -0.30
C GLY A 552 -12.99 13.20 -1.12
N SER A 553 -13.79 12.32 -1.72
CA SER A 553 -15.15 12.62 -2.08
C SER A 553 -15.87 12.83 -0.76
N SER A 554 -15.50 13.94 -0.07
CA SER A 554 -16.18 14.34 1.14
C SER A 554 -17.66 14.26 0.82
N SER A 555 -18.40 13.55 1.62
CA SER A 555 -19.84 13.63 1.77
C SER A 555 -20.25 15.04 2.26
N SER A 556 -19.77 16.09 1.55
CA SER A 556 -20.14 17.48 1.73
C SER A 556 -20.66 18.13 0.45
N SER A 557 -20.82 17.36 -0.64
CA SER A 557 -21.90 17.64 -1.58
C SER A 557 -22.93 16.55 -1.35
N PRO A 558 -24.02 16.79 -0.64
CA PRO A 558 -25.08 15.81 -0.57
C PRO A 558 -25.44 15.40 -2.00
N SER A 559 -25.55 14.08 -2.22
CA SER A 559 -26.06 13.55 -3.48
C SER A 559 -27.34 14.29 -3.79
N GLY A 560 -27.35 15.05 -4.86
CA GLY A 560 -28.46 15.95 -5.14
C GLY A 560 -28.40 16.47 -6.57
N PHE A 561 -29.45 17.22 -6.93
CA PHE A 561 -29.55 17.86 -8.22
C PHE A 561 -29.94 19.32 -8.07
N SER A 562 -29.69 20.11 -9.10
CA SER A 562 -30.19 21.45 -9.28
C SER A 562 -31.00 21.54 -10.57
N LEU A 563 -31.93 22.51 -10.63
CA LEU A 563 -32.70 22.82 -11.82
C LEU A 563 -32.34 24.21 -12.33
N SER A 564 -32.32 24.35 -13.65
CA SER A 564 -32.25 25.64 -14.32
C SER A 564 -33.21 25.66 -15.51
N ALA A 565 -33.67 26.85 -15.90
CA ALA A 565 -34.53 27.08 -17.05
C ALA A 565 -33.90 28.10 -18.01
N SER A 566 -33.99 27.86 -19.30
CA SER A 566 -33.49 28.79 -20.32
C SER A 566 -34.40 28.76 -21.55
N PRO A 567 -34.92 29.93 -21.96
CA PRO A 567 -34.83 31.24 -21.30
C PRO A 567 -35.63 31.32 -19.98
N THR A 568 -35.28 32.27 -19.12
CA THR A 568 -35.98 32.51 -17.84
C THR A 568 -37.27 33.34 -17.99
N SER A 569 -37.53 33.87 -19.20
CA SER A 569 -38.78 34.55 -19.55
C SER A 569 -39.12 34.27 -21.02
N ILE A 570 -40.43 34.21 -21.28
CA ILE A 570 -40.97 33.96 -22.62
C ILE A 570 -42.28 34.71 -22.80
N SER A 571 -42.46 35.40 -23.95
CA SER A 571 -43.72 36.07 -24.32
C SER A 571 -44.46 35.20 -25.33
N VAL A 572 -45.77 34.97 -25.11
CA VAL A 572 -46.62 34.10 -25.93
C VAL A 572 -47.96 34.76 -26.18
N ASP A 573 -48.41 34.82 -27.43
CA ASP A 573 -49.75 35.29 -27.80
C ASP A 573 -50.87 34.37 -27.27
N LYS A 574 -52.06 34.93 -26.98
CA LYS A 574 -53.25 34.11 -26.65
C LYS A 574 -53.52 33.07 -27.77
N GLY A 575 -53.72 31.83 -27.37
CA GLY A 575 -53.89 30.70 -28.31
C GLY A 575 -52.60 30.13 -28.87
N GLY A 576 -51.46 30.73 -28.55
CA GLY A 576 -50.11 30.28 -28.97
C GLY A 576 -49.45 29.30 -28.02
N SER A 577 -48.23 28.96 -28.35
CA SER A 577 -47.36 28.13 -27.48
C SER A 577 -45.90 28.55 -27.55
N GLY A 578 -45.18 28.35 -26.46
CA GLY A 578 -43.74 28.59 -26.37
C GLY A 578 -43.01 27.46 -25.65
N SER A 579 -41.69 27.42 -25.79
CA SER A 579 -40.87 26.36 -25.21
C SER A 579 -39.70 26.91 -24.42
N VAL A 580 -39.35 26.25 -23.34
CA VAL A 580 -38.24 26.53 -22.45
C VAL A 580 -37.47 25.24 -22.19
N THR A 581 -36.17 25.28 -22.22
CA THR A 581 -35.34 24.14 -21.87
C THR A 581 -35.12 24.11 -20.35
N ILE A 582 -35.46 23.00 -19.72
CA ILE A 582 -35.15 22.72 -18.31
C ILE A 582 -33.92 21.80 -18.28
N THR A 583 -32.92 22.19 -17.51
CA THR A 583 -31.66 21.42 -17.35
C THR A 583 -31.50 20.98 -15.91
N THR A 584 -31.17 19.71 -15.72
CA THR A 584 -30.73 19.18 -14.43
C THR A 584 -29.19 19.07 -14.42
N ALA A 585 -28.55 19.59 -13.36
CA ALA A 585 -27.15 19.33 -13.05
C ALA A 585 -27.09 18.55 -11.73
N VAL A 586 -26.17 17.60 -11.63
CA VAL A 586 -26.09 16.70 -10.48
C VAL A 586 -24.79 16.87 -9.71
N THR A 587 -24.83 16.59 -8.41
CA THR A 587 -23.71 16.60 -7.49
C THR A 587 -23.68 15.29 -6.70
N GLY A 588 -22.52 14.90 -6.17
CA GLY A 588 -22.38 13.73 -5.31
C GLY A 588 -22.81 12.41 -5.95
N GLY A 589 -22.63 12.24 -7.29
CA GLY A 589 -22.98 10.99 -7.99
C GLY A 589 -24.48 10.72 -8.08
N PHE A 590 -25.34 11.74 -7.98
CA PHE A 590 -26.79 11.57 -8.08
C PHE A 590 -27.20 11.03 -9.45
N ASP A 591 -27.83 9.86 -9.49
CA ASP A 591 -28.23 9.12 -10.69
C ASP A 591 -29.72 8.72 -10.71
N SER A 592 -30.51 9.22 -9.74
CA SER A 592 -31.92 8.88 -9.60
C SER A 592 -32.81 9.67 -10.55
N ALA A 593 -34.02 9.15 -10.80
CA ALA A 593 -35.00 9.81 -11.65
C ALA A 593 -35.57 11.07 -10.96
N ILE A 594 -35.58 12.18 -11.71
CA ILE A 594 -36.13 13.49 -11.30
C ILE A 594 -37.42 13.72 -12.07
N THR A 595 -38.55 13.68 -11.40
CA THR A 595 -39.85 13.94 -12.00
C THR A 595 -40.13 15.45 -12.01
N LEU A 596 -40.54 15.98 -13.17
CA LEU A 596 -40.80 17.42 -13.37
C LEU A 596 -42.28 17.71 -13.26
N SER A 597 -42.62 18.82 -12.60
CA SER A 597 -43.96 19.39 -12.52
C SER A 597 -43.91 20.92 -12.60
N ALA A 598 -45.02 21.56 -12.87
CA ALA A 598 -45.12 23.01 -12.91
C ALA A 598 -46.38 23.51 -12.17
N SER A 599 -46.31 24.74 -11.68
CA SER A 599 -47.43 25.45 -11.07
C SER A 599 -47.27 26.96 -11.30
N GLY A 600 -48.38 27.72 -11.21
CA GLY A 600 -48.37 29.18 -11.37
C GLY A 600 -48.55 29.64 -12.81
N GLU A 601 -48.84 28.79 -13.76
CA GLU A 601 -49.03 29.09 -15.19
C GLU A 601 -50.21 29.98 -15.51
N GLY A 602 -51.09 30.24 -14.55
CA GLY A 602 -52.30 31.04 -14.72
C GLY A 602 -53.47 30.25 -15.33
N SER A 603 -54.71 30.73 -15.06
CA SER A 603 -55.93 30.04 -15.51
C SER A 603 -56.07 30.01 -17.03
N GLY A 604 -56.34 28.82 -17.57
CA GLY A 604 -56.47 28.59 -19.01
C GLY A 604 -55.20 28.27 -19.75
N ASN A 605 -54.04 28.30 -19.10
CA ASN A 605 -52.74 27.86 -19.63
C ASN A 605 -52.47 26.43 -19.20
N SER A 606 -51.55 25.75 -19.91
CA SER A 606 -51.07 24.40 -19.56
C SER A 606 -49.59 24.23 -19.86
N VAL A 607 -48.92 23.44 -19.03
CA VAL A 607 -47.49 23.13 -19.14
C VAL A 607 -47.31 21.63 -19.28
N THR A 608 -46.41 21.23 -20.18
CA THR A 608 -46.02 19.83 -20.38
C THR A 608 -44.50 19.71 -20.50
N PHE A 609 -43.96 18.58 -20.08
CA PHE A 609 -42.50 18.28 -20.14
C PHE A 609 -42.25 17.07 -21.05
N SER A 610 -41.21 17.15 -21.85
CA SER A 610 -40.76 16.05 -22.71
C SER A 610 -39.21 15.91 -22.68
N PRO A 611 -38.66 14.88 -21.99
CA PRO A 611 -39.35 13.89 -21.13
C PRO A 611 -39.89 14.50 -19.82
N SER A 612 -40.89 13.85 -19.21
CA SER A 612 -41.46 14.28 -17.91
C SER A 612 -40.61 13.88 -16.70
N SER A 613 -39.59 13.06 -16.93
CA SER A 613 -38.58 12.65 -15.94
C SER A 613 -37.19 12.57 -16.58
N ILE A 614 -36.17 13.02 -15.84
CA ILE A 614 -34.76 13.02 -16.26
C ILE A 614 -34.00 12.14 -15.25
N THR A 615 -33.18 11.19 -15.70
CA THR A 615 -32.31 10.42 -14.82
C THR A 615 -30.94 11.08 -14.75
N GLY A 616 -30.52 11.49 -13.54
CA GLY A 616 -29.24 12.19 -13.36
C GLY A 616 -29.19 13.56 -14.04
N ALA A 617 -28.05 13.90 -14.65
CA ALA A 617 -27.89 15.11 -15.45
C ALA A 617 -28.55 14.96 -16.82
N GLY A 618 -29.26 16.00 -17.28
CA GLY A 618 -29.94 15.95 -18.58
C GLY A 618 -30.84 17.16 -18.83
N THR A 619 -31.67 17.10 -19.89
CA THR A 619 -32.54 18.17 -20.27
C THR A 619 -33.95 17.67 -20.57
N SER A 620 -34.95 18.55 -20.37
CA SER A 620 -36.34 18.38 -20.77
C SER A 620 -36.84 19.65 -21.44
N THR A 621 -37.65 19.48 -22.46
CA THR A 621 -38.36 20.60 -23.08
C THR A 621 -39.68 20.84 -22.35
N MET A 622 -39.81 21.97 -21.68
CA MET A 622 -41.07 22.48 -21.15
C MET A 622 -41.82 23.21 -22.25
N THR A 623 -43.05 22.79 -22.59
CA THR A 623 -43.91 23.45 -23.54
C THR A 623 -45.06 24.10 -22.79
N ILE A 624 -45.25 25.43 -22.99
CA ILE A 624 -46.32 26.22 -22.42
C ILE A 624 -47.34 26.49 -23.52
N LYS A 625 -48.61 26.13 -23.31
CA LYS A 625 -49.75 26.49 -24.20
C LYS A 625 -50.60 27.54 -23.51
N VAL A 626 -50.79 28.65 -24.18
CA VAL A 626 -51.63 29.77 -23.69
C VAL A 626 -53.02 29.65 -24.28
N GLY A 627 -54.01 29.64 -23.42
CA GLY A 627 -55.44 29.59 -23.83
C GLY A 627 -55.88 30.88 -24.51
N SER A 628 -56.87 30.80 -25.45
CA SER A 628 -57.40 31.97 -26.15
C SER A 628 -58.13 32.97 -25.22
N ARG A 629 -58.47 32.50 -24.00
CA ARG A 629 -59.17 33.33 -22.96
C ARG A 629 -58.28 33.59 -21.75
N SER A 630 -56.99 33.30 -21.82
CA SER A 630 -56.06 33.52 -20.70
C SER A 630 -55.91 34.99 -20.36
N VAL A 631 -55.67 35.30 -19.10
CA VAL A 631 -55.43 36.67 -18.62
C VAL A 631 -54.04 37.11 -19.16
N SER A 632 -54.01 38.33 -19.74
CA SER A 632 -52.79 38.95 -20.23
C SER A 632 -51.90 39.45 -19.08
N GLY A 633 -50.61 39.51 -19.31
CA GLY A 633 -49.57 39.92 -18.37
C GLY A 633 -48.72 38.78 -17.84
N ASP A 634 -47.86 39.09 -16.88
CA ASP A 634 -46.86 38.18 -16.37
C ASP A 634 -47.45 37.13 -15.42
N HIS A 635 -47.09 35.86 -15.70
CA HIS A 635 -47.35 34.72 -14.82
C HIS A 635 -46.00 34.08 -14.44
N SER A 636 -45.78 33.91 -13.13
CA SER A 636 -44.56 33.24 -12.62
C SER A 636 -44.82 31.75 -12.53
N ILE A 637 -44.19 30.97 -13.45
CA ILE A 637 -44.29 29.52 -13.47
C ILE A 637 -43.15 28.94 -12.64
N THR A 638 -43.49 28.23 -11.58
CA THR A 638 -42.52 27.47 -10.78
C THR A 638 -42.45 26.05 -11.30
N ILE A 639 -41.25 25.67 -11.76
CA ILE A 639 -40.90 24.29 -12.15
C ILE A 639 -40.35 23.60 -10.91
N THR A 640 -40.90 22.44 -10.59
CA THR A 640 -40.44 21.61 -9.48
C THR A 640 -39.93 20.29 -9.99
N GLY A 641 -38.69 19.95 -9.65
CA GLY A 641 -38.11 18.62 -9.82
C GLY A 641 -38.11 17.87 -8.49
N THR A 642 -38.58 16.63 -8.50
CA THR A 642 -38.69 15.79 -7.30
C THR A 642 -38.04 14.44 -7.54
N SER A 643 -37.18 14.00 -6.61
CA SER A 643 -36.60 12.65 -6.56
C SER A 643 -36.55 12.20 -5.10
N GLY A 644 -37.32 11.16 -4.77
CA GLY A 644 -37.51 10.75 -3.38
C GLY A 644 -38.02 11.92 -2.50
N SER A 645 -37.30 12.24 -1.43
CA SER A 645 -37.57 13.38 -0.55
C SER A 645 -36.92 14.69 -0.99
N THR A 646 -36.04 14.66 -2.01
CA THR A 646 -35.34 15.87 -2.48
C THR A 646 -36.15 16.61 -3.52
N THR A 647 -36.30 17.92 -3.32
CA THR A 647 -37.05 18.82 -4.21
C THR A 647 -36.20 20.03 -4.55
N GLN A 648 -36.17 20.41 -5.84
CA GLN A 648 -35.51 21.63 -6.34
C GLN A 648 -36.49 22.40 -7.24
N THR A 649 -36.32 23.70 -7.32
CA THR A 649 -37.20 24.56 -8.11
C THR A 649 -36.43 25.50 -9.03
N ALA A 650 -37.07 25.83 -10.17
CA ALA A 650 -36.66 26.90 -11.07
C ALA A 650 -37.88 27.73 -11.47
N THR A 651 -37.72 28.99 -11.84
CA THR A 651 -38.82 29.88 -12.19
C THR A 651 -38.68 30.39 -13.62
N VAL A 652 -39.78 30.45 -14.33
CA VAL A 652 -39.91 31.07 -15.67
C VAL A 652 -41.05 32.07 -15.65
N THR A 653 -40.80 33.29 -16.15
CA THR A 653 -41.83 34.29 -16.35
C THR A 653 -42.46 34.07 -17.73
N LEU A 654 -43.78 33.82 -17.74
CA LEU A 654 -44.62 33.81 -18.95
C LEU A 654 -45.32 35.14 -19.06
N ASP A 655 -45.01 35.94 -20.10
CA ASP A 655 -45.77 37.14 -20.47
C ASP A 655 -46.80 36.77 -21.54
N VAL A 656 -48.10 36.87 -21.17
CA VAL A 656 -49.23 36.61 -22.07
C VAL A 656 -49.61 37.90 -22.78
N LEU A 657 -49.32 37.96 -24.09
CA LEU A 657 -49.53 39.15 -24.90
C LEU A 657 -51.00 39.42 -25.19
N THR A 658 -51.37 40.70 -25.31
CA THR A 658 -52.72 41.16 -25.55
C THR A 658 -53.04 41.20 -27.04
N ARG A 659 -53.23 40.14 -27.74
CA ARG A 659 -53.85 40.17 -29.05
C ARG A 659 -55.30 39.77 -28.96
#